data_140787a2bdf35f633cf22f504c70f62c
#
_entry.id   140787a2bdf35f633cf22f504c70f62c
#
_cell.length_a   1.000
_cell.length_b   1.000
_cell.length_c   1.000
_cell.angle_alpha   90.00
_cell.angle_beta   90.00
_cell.angle_gamma   90.00
#
_symmetry.space_group_name_H-M   'P 1'
#
loop_
_entity.id
_entity.type
_entity.pdbx_description
1 polymer ?
#
loop_
_entity_poly.entity_id
_entity_poly.type
_entity_poly.pdbx_seq_one_letter_code
_entity_poly.pdbx_strand_id
1 'polypeptide(L)'
;MKLNFRIDWGYQYLYSRRHYHPVYVWDGELTCDGGNIEKVFQLDYPVIWYGPGHCAKETLLPEAKWQSRTKRGMAGIRIEAEADDEAIFCLNTASGSFSFSARDILEKGRIQLTAGPKYLGCFITVTRTGYYWFRQPLKAGQVAIEPEEMGLPVHDWARMRLAWLEPGKTAEFAWEQKDTGADLSELLIHLVLMGVPDYNPEKETQIDAVYPFTVFCDGKELRQCHRYLREHDDFMQILEDEWQRLDLKPGKYTIGIRNDHPEFSIGLSRIVLQQCDFRHGQLSLPQWALVGEALWGSVWSAREETVTLTVDGKTVAVEAVPGWNEFPIQPEKGGNFTVTSGDFTAKTEVYDISEEDVPVKVGYDMTVVPHDDNGLMDWLLDYTQRTRLGNYVVFRNFGLEPVKDYQWRRWGEFCRDHGIWVSSCKEFLEGTLAKAAGDRLHDMGTHEFPGKVYAFDPQEPWQSVDMKQAMEHYIAHLKTEIDPTHTVCPVMAFGDASGGIRYSYMAGVDFVRAETMVGHTQVLLSQARPAAESLGDGRWGVHIAIQHHYQPYQHTHLGQYFLSLMQPWAMGAETIYEEDCLFNMFKEERMAWDDLLTKGKRDMTRAFFKFAKTHPRKGKNIRNIAFLEGRYAAPFNGFICDCEQDPHYSVWGLYGNPDASWGHGQPEKCRQILDVLMPGASTQPLRQKFDKRRFFFSGTPYGDFDCVPAEAEAGYFDRYRLLLNLGWHTANPEDTQKLQSFAEKGGLLLTGIPQFSTHVGREFLKDMEDLSLDPDVLERLCGIRVLGKGSAYCGQWNCGGRKFMEEPELSAMPSDSPDEDGPGCMAKVELAGAEVVAWDTFTGEPLLVRNQVGKGWVYTFTLWAYPGHERFQKFCAAWVQQLAKEARGEVFADDPSGEVFWTLWENEKTLRMLLLNTDWTQPGNEKPVTLHVSGRTIPCCVKEGAVTVATIRENDVEIQQLTLEKV
;
A
#
# COMPACT_ATOMS: atom_id res chain seq x y z
N MET A 1 -14.45 16.40 35.05
CA MET A 1 -14.23 15.98 33.66
C MET A 1 -13.74 17.17 32.84
N LYS A 2 -12.79 16.93 31.99
CA LYS A 2 -12.17 17.97 31.15
C LYS A 2 -12.27 17.55 29.67
N LEU A 3 -12.63 18.49 28.81
CA LEU A 3 -12.66 18.32 27.39
C LEU A 3 -11.86 19.44 26.75
N ASN A 4 -10.71 19.12 26.17
CA ASN A 4 -9.99 20.01 25.28
C ASN A 4 -10.34 19.67 23.87
N PHE A 5 -10.62 20.63 23.02
CA PHE A 5 -10.99 20.40 21.65
C PHE A 5 -10.30 21.35 20.71
N ARG A 6 -10.09 20.88 19.50
CA ARG A 6 -9.66 21.67 18.36
C ARG A 6 -10.50 21.30 17.17
N ILE A 7 -11.07 22.29 16.53
CA ILE A 7 -11.78 22.14 15.26
C ILE A 7 -11.00 22.93 14.24
N ASP A 8 -10.55 22.28 13.20
CA ASP A 8 -9.95 22.96 12.09
C ASP A 8 -10.64 22.59 10.77
N TRP A 9 -10.79 23.61 9.92
CA TRP A 9 -11.24 23.48 8.57
C TRP A 9 -10.07 23.80 7.65
N GLY A 10 -9.86 22.97 6.65
CA GLY A 10 -8.72 23.14 5.77
C GLY A 10 -8.82 22.27 4.55
N TYR A 11 -7.76 22.22 3.81
CA TYR A 11 -7.63 21.38 2.65
C TYR A 11 -6.33 20.57 2.74
N GLN A 12 -6.34 19.42 2.08
CA GLN A 12 -5.18 18.57 1.95
C GLN A 12 -4.78 18.53 0.50
N TYR A 13 -3.52 18.81 0.22
CA TYR A 13 -2.96 18.53 -1.09
C TYR A 13 -2.82 17.04 -1.29
N LEU A 14 -3.31 16.56 -2.40
CA LEU A 14 -3.18 15.16 -2.74
C LEU A 14 -1.76 14.80 -3.19
N TYR A 15 -1.01 15.78 -3.61
CA TYR A 15 0.32 15.62 -4.20
C TYR A 15 1.46 16.07 -3.45
N SER A 16 1.27 17.11 -2.76
CA SER A 16 2.34 17.52 -1.91
C SER A 16 2.24 16.64 -0.69
N ARG A 17 3.30 16.13 -0.31
CA ARG A 17 3.61 15.57 0.97
C ARG A 17 3.27 16.50 2.11
N ARG A 18 2.53 17.55 1.83
CA ARG A 18 2.07 18.57 2.74
C ARG A 18 0.61 18.34 2.99
N HIS A 19 0.36 17.78 4.15
CA HIS A 19 -0.98 17.42 4.51
C HIS A 19 -1.77 18.63 4.93
N TYR A 20 -2.89 18.42 5.34
CA TYR A 20 -3.91 19.27 5.87
C TYR A 20 -3.44 20.68 6.30
N HIS A 21 -3.79 21.70 5.51
CA HIS A 21 -3.55 23.09 5.82
C HIS A 21 -4.79 23.66 6.50
N PRO A 22 -4.75 23.93 7.81
CA PRO A 22 -5.87 24.55 8.47
C PRO A 22 -6.03 25.98 7.96
N VAL A 23 -7.22 26.29 7.49
CA VAL A 23 -7.59 27.63 7.04
C VAL A 23 -8.29 28.39 8.17
N TYR A 24 -9.01 27.65 8.99
CA TYR A 24 -9.72 28.16 10.14
C TYR A 24 -9.62 27.18 11.31
N VAL A 25 -9.30 27.70 12.48
CA VAL A 25 -9.09 26.90 13.68
C VAL A 25 -9.87 27.49 14.85
N TRP A 26 -10.64 26.62 15.53
CA TRP A 26 -11.18 26.91 16.86
C TRP A 26 -10.59 25.93 17.86
N ASP A 27 -10.20 26.43 18.97
CA ASP A 27 -9.80 25.62 20.12
C ASP A 27 -10.46 26.09 21.39
N GLY A 28 -10.45 25.25 22.41
CA GLY A 28 -11.05 25.59 23.68
C GLY A 28 -11.00 24.47 24.70
N GLU A 29 -11.39 24.83 25.89
CA GLU A 29 -11.52 23.92 27.02
C GLU A 29 -12.92 24.02 27.61
N LEU A 30 -13.49 22.88 27.93
CA LEU A 30 -14.72 22.75 28.71
C LEU A 30 -14.44 21.90 29.95
N THR A 31 -14.75 22.44 31.12
CA THR A 31 -14.64 21.71 32.39
C THR A 31 -16.01 21.56 33.03
N CYS A 32 -16.29 20.37 33.54
CA CYS A 32 -17.52 20.07 34.24
C CYS A 32 -17.21 19.32 35.56
N ASP A 33 -17.86 19.73 36.65
CA ASP A 33 -17.72 19.14 37.97
C ASP A 33 -18.69 17.95 38.12
N GLY A 34 -18.32 16.84 37.52
CA GLY A 34 -19.07 15.58 37.54
C GLY A 34 -20.13 15.44 36.45
N GLY A 35 -20.48 14.23 36.11
CA GLY A 35 -21.44 13.91 35.06
C GLY A 35 -20.86 13.95 33.63
N ASN A 36 -21.73 13.75 32.65
CA ASN A 36 -21.36 13.76 31.24
C ASN A 36 -21.15 15.18 30.73
N ILE A 37 -20.10 15.37 29.94
CA ILE A 37 -19.92 16.60 29.18
C ILE A 37 -20.58 16.43 27.81
N GLU A 38 -21.46 17.36 27.48
CA GLU A 38 -22.01 17.49 26.14
C GLU A 38 -21.45 18.74 25.50
N LYS A 39 -20.79 18.61 24.36
CA LYS A 39 -20.29 19.71 23.58
C LYS A 39 -20.96 19.75 22.21
N VAL A 40 -21.63 20.87 21.95
CA VAL A 40 -22.29 21.14 20.67
C VAL A 40 -21.38 22.02 19.83
N PHE A 41 -21.00 21.54 18.65
CA PHE A 41 -20.27 22.30 17.66
C PHE A 41 -21.23 22.72 16.56
N GLN A 42 -21.35 24.02 16.36
CA GLN A 42 -22.18 24.59 15.31
C GLN A 42 -21.29 24.95 14.13
N LEU A 43 -21.58 24.38 12.98
CA LEU A 43 -20.91 24.68 11.72
C LEU A 43 -21.92 25.17 10.71
N ASP A 44 -21.75 26.41 10.27
CA ASP A 44 -22.66 27.07 9.32
C ASP A 44 -22.47 26.64 7.87
N TYR A 45 -21.52 25.75 7.64
CA TYR A 45 -21.18 25.25 6.31
C TYR A 45 -21.61 23.80 6.16
N PRO A 46 -21.95 23.37 4.93
CA PRO A 46 -22.07 21.96 4.65
C PRO A 46 -20.69 21.28 4.75
N VAL A 47 -20.65 20.08 5.28
CA VAL A 47 -19.44 19.26 5.25
C VAL A 47 -19.29 18.70 3.85
N ILE A 48 -18.44 19.29 3.05
CA ILE A 48 -18.29 18.98 1.63
C ILE A 48 -16.87 18.50 1.35
N TRP A 49 -16.78 17.47 0.54
CA TRP A 49 -15.51 17.04 -0.03
C TRP A 49 -15.46 17.26 -1.53
N TYR A 50 -14.38 17.83 -1.97
CA TYR A 50 -14.09 17.99 -3.38
C TYR A 50 -12.87 17.19 -3.75
N GLY A 51 -13.02 16.41 -4.78
CA GLY A 51 -11.89 15.72 -5.40
C GLY A 51 -10.93 16.68 -6.10
N PRO A 52 -9.84 16.17 -6.63
CA PRO A 52 -8.87 16.95 -7.38
C PRO A 52 -9.53 17.79 -8.47
N GLY A 53 -9.14 19.04 -8.57
CA GLY A 53 -9.62 19.95 -9.61
C GLY A 53 -10.97 20.63 -9.37
N HIS A 54 -11.72 20.24 -8.34
CA HIS A 54 -13.09 20.72 -8.11
C HIS A 54 -13.29 21.43 -6.77
N CYS A 55 -12.34 22.16 -6.30
CA CYS A 55 -12.54 23.00 -5.12
C CYS A 55 -13.39 24.22 -5.51
N ALA A 56 -14.70 24.13 -5.34
CA ALA A 56 -15.57 25.26 -5.55
C ALA A 56 -15.42 26.22 -4.35
N LYS A 57 -14.54 27.16 -4.53
CA LYS A 57 -14.14 28.17 -3.57
C LYS A 57 -15.32 28.90 -2.92
N GLU A 58 -16.35 29.15 -3.72
CA GLU A 58 -17.51 29.92 -3.34
C GLU A 58 -18.48 29.17 -2.41
N THR A 59 -18.36 27.84 -2.36
CA THR A 59 -19.29 27.01 -1.58
C THR A 59 -18.71 26.56 -0.24
N LEU A 60 -17.46 26.90 0.06
CA LEU A 60 -16.81 26.49 1.30
C LEU A 60 -16.86 27.63 2.32
N LEU A 61 -15.81 28.37 2.48
CA LEU A 61 -15.76 29.47 3.42
C LEU A 61 -15.62 30.79 2.65
N PRO A 62 -16.54 31.77 2.81
CA PRO A 62 -16.43 33.04 2.12
C PRO A 62 -15.10 33.77 2.38
N GLU A 63 -14.54 33.58 3.56
CA GLU A 63 -13.31 34.21 4.01
C GLU A 63 -12.05 33.42 3.73
N ALA A 64 -12.19 32.17 3.22
CA ALA A 64 -11.03 31.34 2.94
C ALA A 64 -10.21 31.90 1.78
N LYS A 65 -8.99 32.25 2.05
CA LYS A 65 -8.03 32.68 1.02
C LYS A 65 -7.46 31.44 0.37
N TRP A 66 -8.00 31.07 -0.77
CA TRP A 66 -7.50 29.96 -1.56
C TRP A 66 -6.26 30.39 -2.35
N GLN A 67 -5.19 29.68 -2.21
CA GLN A 67 -4.02 29.84 -3.07
C GLN A 67 -4.27 29.14 -4.41
N SER A 68 -3.56 29.55 -5.45
CA SER A 68 -3.69 28.94 -6.79
C SER A 68 -3.44 27.43 -6.81
N ARG A 69 -2.72 26.92 -5.84
CA ARG A 69 -2.42 25.50 -5.65
C ARG A 69 -3.58 24.68 -5.07
N THR A 70 -4.61 25.33 -4.57
CA THR A 70 -5.77 24.64 -3.98
C THR A 70 -6.61 23.89 -4.98
N LYS A 71 -6.39 24.07 -6.26
CA LYS A 71 -7.07 23.30 -7.32
C LYS A 71 -6.88 21.78 -7.18
N ARG A 72 -5.89 21.35 -6.42
CA ARG A 72 -5.54 19.94 -6.21
C ARG A 72 -5.82 19.44 -4.81
N GLY A 73 -6.52 20.17 -4.01
CA GLY A 73 -6.74 19.80 -2.62
C GLY A 73 -8.11 19.18 -2.35
N MET A 74 -8.19 18.48 -1.24
CA MET A 74 -9.44 18.06 -0.63
C MET A 74 -9.77 19.05 0.49
N ALA A 75 -11.01 19.50 0.56
CA ALA A 75 -11.50 20.30 1.68
C ALA A 75 -12.28 19.43 2.65
N GLY A 76 -12.10 19.66 3.93
CA GLY A 76 -12.76 18.90 4.97
C GLY A 76 -12.72 19.61 6.31
N ILE A 77 -13.41 19.02 7.27
CA ILE A 77 -13.41 19.47 8.66
C ILE A 77 -12.81 18.35 9.50
N ARG A 78 -11.86 18.74 10.35
CA ARG A 78 -11.27 17.83 11.31
C ARG A 78 -11.52 18.35 12.72
N ILE A 79 -11.99 17.47 13.58
CA ILE A 79 -12.20 17.75 14.99
C ILE A 79 -11.26 16.85 15.76
N GLU A 80 -10.41 17.46 16.57
CA GLU A 80 -9.55 16.76 17.52
C GLU A 80 -9.96 17.20 18.91
N ALA A 81 -10.13 16.23 19.79
CA ALA A 81 -10.50 16.52 21.16
C ALA A 81 -9.76 15.63 22.13
N GLU A 82 -9.43 16.18 23.29
CA GLU A 82 -8.96 15.43 24.44
C GLU A 82 -10.13 15.33 25.42
N ALA A 83 -10.54 14.12 25.74
CA ALA A 83 -11.74 13.89 26.55
C ALA A 83 -11.66 12.63 27.40
N ASP A 84 -12.43 12.64 28.48
CA ASP A 84 -12.75 11.42 29.21
C ASP A 84 -13.72 10.54 28.40
N ASP A 85 -13.76 9.26 28.69
CA ASP A 85 -14.59 8.27 28.01
C ASP A 85 -16.10 8.60 28.04
N GLU A 86 -16.53 9.42 28.97
CA GLU A 86 -17.92 9.79 29.18
C GLU A 86 -18.36 11.04 28.41
N ALA A 87 -17.44 11.73 27.74
CA ALA A 87 -17.80 12.91 26.94
C ALA A 87 -18.65 12.57 25.72
N ILE A 88 -19.59 13.42 25.42
CA ILE A 88 -20.46 13.31 24.24
C ILE A 88 -20.24 14.53 23.35
N PHE A 89 -20.01 14.26 22.07
CA PHE A 89 -19.85 15.27 21.05
C PHE A 89 -21.12 15.39 20.21
N CYS A 90 -21.65 16.59 20.11
CA CYS A 90 -22.75 16.91 19.20
C CYS A 90 -22.23 17.86 18.13
N LEU A 91 -22.36 17.48 16.88
CA LEU A 91 -21.96 18.27 15.73
C LEU A 91 -23.20 18.67 14.93
N ASN A 92 -23.49 19.95 14.88
CA ASN A 92 -24.54 20.51 14.05
C ASN A 92 -23.94 21.16 12.81
N THR A 93 -24.38 20.73 11.65
CA THR A 93 -23.94 21.26 10.36
C THR A 93 -25.15 21.64 9.52
N ALA A 94 -24.96 22.36 8.45
CA ALA A 94 -26.01 22.61 7.47
C ALA A 94 -26.54 21.33 6.81
N SER A 95 -25.79 20.22 6.90
CA SER A 95 -26.17 18.91 6.35
C SER A 95 -26.84 17.99 7.35
N GLY A 96 -26.92 18.34 8.63
CA GLY A 96 -27.53 17.54 9.69
C GLY A 96 -26.82 17.66 11.03
N SER A 97 -27.39 16.97 12.03
CA SER A 97 -26.84 16.88 13.39
C SER A 97 -26.40 15.46 13.70
N PHE A 98 -25.26 15.34 14.36
CA PHE A 98 -24.61 14.08 14.66
C PHE A 98 -24.16 14.07 16.13
N SER A 99 -24.29 12.93 16.79
CA SER A 99 -23.88 12.75 18.20
C SER A 99 -23.03 11.51 18.37
N PHE A 100 -21.95 11.60 19.13
CA PHE A 100 -20.97 10.53 19.36
C PHE A 100 -20.46 10.55 20.79
N SER A 101 -20.22 9.37 21.37
CA SER A 101 -19.51 9.28 22.63
C SER A 101 -17.98 9.25 22.40
N ALA A 102 -17.22 9.81 23.33
CA ALA A 102 -15.76 9.72 23.32
C ALA A 102 -15.31 8.26 23.38
N ARG A 103 -15.98 7.42 24.16
CA ARG A 103 -15.70 5.98 24.27
C ARG A 103 -15.78 5.29 22.91
N ASP A 104 -16.86 5.50 22.15
CA ASP A 104 -17.01 4.92 20.80
C ASP A 104 -15.89 5.35 19.87
N ILE A 105 -15.47 6.62 19.95
CA ILE A 105 -14.40 7.16 19.13
C ILE A 105 -13.05 6.56 19.53
N LEU A 106 -12.78 6.45 20.84
CA LEU A 106 -11.55 5.85 21.35
C LEU A 106 -11.42 4.36 21.00
N GLU A 107 -12.53 3.62 21.06
CA GLU A 107 -12.55 2.20 20.70
C GLU A 107 -12.40 1.97 19.19
N LYS A 108 -13.01 2.82 18.38
CA LYS A 108 -12.96 2.74 16.91
C LYS A 108 -11.80 3.51 16.29
N GLY A 109 -11.07 4.28 17.10
CA GLY A 109 -9.98 5.18 16.69
C GLY A 109 -10.47 6.46 16.02
N ARG A 110 -11.60 6.43 15.33
CA ARG A 110 -12.27 7.60 14.75
C ARG A 110 -13.71 7.33 14.38
N ILE A 111 -14.46 8.39 14.18
CA ILE A 111 -15.74 8.35 13.48
C ILE A 111 -15.64 9.22 12.24
N GLN A 112 -16.08 8.70 11.12
CA GLN A 112 -16.22 9.45 9.88
C GLN A 112 -17.70 9.72 9.63
N LEU A 113 -18.03 10.99 9.38
CA LEU A 113 -19.35 11.43 9.02
C LEU A 113 -19.44 11.63 7.52
N THR A 114 -20.41 11.00 6.91
CA THR A 114 -20.76 11.25 5.51
C THR A 114 -22.15 11.83 5.44
N ALA A 115 -22.29 13.02 4.90
CA ALA A 115 -23.56 13.65 4.66
C ALA A 115 -23.84 13.69 3.15
N GLY A 116 -24.54 12.69 2.65
CA GLY A 116 -24.96 12.61 1.25
C GLY A 116 -23.89 12.14 0.26
N PRO A 117 -24.25 11.92 -1.01
CA PRO A 117 -23.40 11.23 -1.98
C PRO A 117 -22.22 12.03 -2.53
N LYS A 118 -22.07 13.28 -2.15
CA LYS A 118 -21.01 14.17 -2.63
C LYS A 118 -20.09 14.69 -1.53
N TYR A 119 -20.18 14.15 -0.31
CA TYR A 119 -19.57 14.79 0.82
C TYR A 119 -18.61 13.88 1.54
N LEU A 120 -17.44 14.37 1.77
CA LEU A 120 -16.54 13.80 2.73
C LEU A 120 -16.77 14.46 4.06
N GLY A 121 -17.06 13.59 4.96
CA GLY A 121 -17.40 14.00 6.24
C GLY A 121 -16.38 14.76 7.04
N CYS A 122 -16.81 15.08 8.18
CA CYS A 122 -16.01 15.46 9.31
C CYS A 122 -15.34 14.22 9.89
N PHE A 123 -14.09 14.36 10.30
CA PHE A 123 -13.38 13.34 11.06
C PHE A 123 -13.33 13.77 12.52
N ILE A 124 -13.74 12.90 13.40
CA ILE A 124 -13.61 13.13 14.83
C ILE A 124 -12.64 12.13 15.42
N THR A 125 -11.60 12.64 16.01
CA THR A 125 -10.67 11.87 16.83
C THR A 125 -10.72 12.35 18.26
N VAL A 126 -10.60 11.43 19.18
CA VAL A 126 -10.54 11.73 20.61
C VAL A 126 -9.30 11.09 21.18
N THR A 127 -8.56 11.85 21.94
CA THR A 127 -7.51 11.33 22.80
C THR A 127 -7.99 11.33 24.26
N ARG A 128 -7.49 10.41 25.06
CA ARG A 128 -7.80 10.42 26.49
C ARG A 128 -7.19 11.64 27.16
N THR A 129 -7.85 12.13 28.19
CA THR A 129 -7.38 13.25 28.99
C THR A 129 -5.93 13.04 29.42
N GLY A 130 -5.05 14.00 29.14
CA GLY A 130 -3.60 13.93 29.39
C GLY A 130 -2.79 13.40 28.21
N TYR A 131 -3.44 13.03 27.08
CA TYR A 131 -2.72 12.60 25.87
C TYR A 131 -3.06 13.50 24.69
N TYR A 132 -2.05 14.07 24.09
CA TYR A 132 -2.14 14.58 22.75
C TYR A 132 -2.02 13.43 21.76
N TRP A 133 -2.65 13.55 20.62
CA TRP A 133 -2.94 12.43 19.75
C TRP A 133 -1.72 11.64 19.21
N PHE A 134 -0.52 12.15 19.29
CA PHE A 134 0.71 11.43 18.97
C PHE A 134 1.59 11.07 20.16
N ARG A 135 1.10 11.26 21.38
CA ARG A 135 1.84 10.82 22.58
C ARG A 135 1.65 9.34 22.80
N GLN A 136 2.77 8.65 22.86
CA GLN A 136 2.78 7.24 23.20
C GLN A 136 2.48 7.02 24.67
N PRO A 137 1.76 5.95 25.05
CA PRO A 137 1.70 5.48 26.41
C PRO A 137 3.11 5.20 26.94
N LEU A 138 3.40 5.62 28.15
CA LEU A 138 4.69 5.32 28.78
C LEU A 138 4.84 3.80 28.99
N LYS A 139 6.01 3.30 28.66
CA LYS A 139 6.42 1.94 28.99
C LYS A 139 6.80 1.83 30.48
N ALA A 140 6.81 0.61 31.01
CA ALA A 140 7.26 0.38 32.36
C ALA A 140 8.69 0.92 32.56
N GLY A 141 8.91 1.71 33.63
CA GLY A 141 10.19 2.33 33.93
C GLY A 141 10.49 3.65 33.21
N GLN A 142 9.61 4.10 32.32
CA GLN A 142 9.71 5.42 31.71
C GLN A 142 9.03 6.49 32.58
N VAL A 143 9.61 7.67 32.59
CA VAL A 143 9.06 8.88 33.23
C VAL A 143 8.98 9.96 32.15
N ALA A 144 7.82 10.61 32.05
CA ALA A 144 7.64 11.73 31.15
C ALA A 144 7.68 13.04 31.94
N ILE A 145 8.24 14.05 31.31
CA ILE A 145 8.11 15.46 31.73
C ILE A 145 7.23 16.11 30.66
N GLU A 146 6.08 16.57 31.10
CA GLU A 146 5.11 17.21 30.21
C GLU A 146 5.40 18.72 30.10
N PRO A 147 4.97 19.41 29.02
CA PRO A 147 5.23 20.82 28.83
C PRO A 147 4.84 21.69 30.03
N GLU A 148 3.75 21.37 30.69
CA GLU A 148 3.24 22.09 31.85
C GLU A 148 4.14 21.97 33.08
N GLU A 149 4.97 20.93 33.13
CA GLU A 149 5.90 20.65 34.23
C GLU A 149 7.27 21.29 34.02
N MET A 150 7.51 21.82 32.81
CA MET A 150 8.81 22.37 32.42
C MET A 150 9.07 23.80 32.97
N GLY A 151 8.07 24.43 33.59
CA GLY A 151 8.24 25.79 34.16
C GLY A 151 8.47 26.88 33.07
N LEU A 152 8.15 26.59 31.82
CA LEU A 152 8.29 27.47 30.69
C LEU A 152 6.91 27.96 30.21
N PRO A 153 6.84 29.03 29.40
CA PRO A 153 5.60 29.37 28.73
C PRO A 153 5.11 28.22 27.84
N VAL A 154 3.85 27.83 27.98
CA VAL A 154 3.25 26.72 27.22
C VAL A 154 2.32 27.29 26.18
N HIS A 155 2.45 26.78 24.95
CA HIS A 155 1.63 27.16 23.81
C HIS A 155 1.08 25.93 23.10
N ASP A 156 -0.14 26.03 22.62
CA ASP A 156 -0.70 25.05 21.70
C ASP A 156 -0.25 25.41 20.29
N TRP A 157 0.44 24.49 19.65
CA TRP A 157 0.93 24.67 18.29
C TRP A 157 0.61 23.46 17.42
N ALA A 158 -0.09 23.68 16.35
CA ALA A 158 -0.58 22.62 15.49
C ALA A 158 -1.34 21.55 16.28
N ARG A 159 -0.72 20.44 16.58
CA ARG A 159 -1.31 19.33 17.35
C ARG A 159 -0.52 19.02 18.62
N MET A 160 0.37 19.87 18.97
CA MET A 160 1.28 19.70 20.07
C MET A 160 1.09 20.81 21.08
N ARG A 161 1.16 20.44 22.33
CA ARG A 161 1.38 21.39 23.42
C ARG A 161 2.88 21.48 23.64
N LEU A 162 3.42 22.68 23.60
CA LEU A 162 4.84 22.92 23.59
C LEU A 162 5.22 23.89 24.68
N ALA A 163 6.25 23.56 25.43
CA ALA A 163 6.95 24.50 26.29
C ALA A 163 7.97 25.26 25.45
N TRP A 164 7.89 26.61 25.46
CA TRP A 164 8.77 27.46 24.66
C TRP A 164 10.08 27.74 25.37
N LEU A 165 11.18 27.31 24.73
CA LEU A 165 12.53 27.60 25.15
C LEU A 165 13.14 28.65 24.25
N GLU A 166 13.25 29.89 24.74
CA GLU A 166 13.81 31.02 24.01
C GLU A 166 15.31 30.84 23.66
N PRO A 167 15.83 31.56 22.67
CA PRO A 167 17.24 31.55 22.33
C PRO A 167 18.16 31.76 23.52
N GLY A 168 19.17 30.93 23.65
CA GLY A 168 20.17 31.00 24.71
C GLY A 168 19.68 30.61 26.12
N LYS A 169 18.42 30.21 26.28
CA LYS A 169 17.87 29.74 27.56
C LYS A 169 18.08 28.23 27.72
N THR A 170 18.09 27.82 29.00
CA THR A 170 18.19 26.43 29.40
C THR A 170 16.97 26.04 30.21
N ALA A 171 16.38 24.90 29.91
CA ALA A 171 15.40 24.21 30.76
C ALA A 171 16.11 23.13 31.56
N GLU A 172 15.80 23.01 32.86
CA GLU A 172 16.44 22.04 33.74
C GLU A 172 15.40 21.16 34.44
N PHE A 173 15.71 19.86 34.54
CA PHE A 173 14.82 18.84 35.10
C PHE A 173 15.59 17.95 36.05
N ALA A 174 14.94 17.54 37.14
CA ALA A 174 15.52 16.60 38.10
C ALA A 174 15.33 15.16 37.61
N TRP A 175 16.36 14.36 37.75
CA TRP A 175 16.35 12.92 37.53
C TRP A 175 16.92 12.18 38.75
N GLU A 176 16.31 11.07 39.16
CA GLU A 176 16.83 10.20 40.20
C GLU A 176 17.15 8.83 39.61
N GLN A 177 18.45 8.56 39.46
CA GLN A 177 18.96 7.25 39.05
C GLN A 177 18.89 6.30 40.23
N LYS A 178 18.16 5.21 40.10
CA LYS A 178 17.92 4.23 41.16
C LYS A 178 19.06 3.23 41.20
N ASP A 179 19.33 2.72 42.40
CA ASP A 179 20.19 1.55 42.58
C ASP A 179 19.36 0.28 42.27
N THR A 180 19.68 -0.38 41.17
CA THR A 180 19.05 -1.62 40.75
C THR A 180 19.97 -2.83 40.85
N GLY A 181 21.21 -2.59 41.35
CA GLY A 181 22.26 -3.62 41.39
C GLY A 181 22.78 -4.00 40.03
N ALA A 182 22.60 -3.15 39.00
CA ALA A 182 23.19 -3.30 37.67
C ALA A 182 24.69 -3.03 37.72
N ASP A 183 25.46 -3.64 36.84
CA ASP A 183 26.90 -3.35 36.70
C ASP A 183 27.14 -1.99 36.06
N LEU A 184 26.22 -1.59 35.19
CA LEU A 184 26.18 -0.30 34.56
C LEU A 184 24.72 0.16 34.35
N SER A 185 24.50 1.44 34.56
CA SER A 185 23.23 2.08 34.26
C SER A 185 23.41 3.21 33.27
N GLU A 186 22.50 3.31 32.37
CA GLU A 186 22.43 4.30 31.32
C GLU A 186 21.15 5.11 31.46
N LEU A 187 21.22 6.41 31.24
CA LEU A 187 20.05 7.25 31.10
C LEU A 187 19.77 7.48 29.62
N LEU A 188 18.62 7.07 29.17
CA LEU A 188 18.10 7.38 27.85
C LEU A 188 17.11 8.55 27.97
N ILE A 189 17.33 9.58 27.16
CA ILE A 189 16.49 10.78 27.08
C ILE A 189 15.93 10.89 25.67
N HIS A 190 14.62 10.75 25.55
CA HIS A 190 13.95 10.92 24.29
C HIS A 190 13.26 12.29 24.25
N LEU A 191 13.64 13.11 23.29
CA LEU A 191 13.15 14.47 23.09
C LEU A 191 12.31 14.57 21.84
N VAL A 192 11.15 15.22 21.95
CA VAL A 192 10.38 15.67 20.80
C VAL A 192 10.38 17.19 20.80
N LEU A 193 11.02 17.75 19.81
CA LEU A 193 11.28 19.18 19.68
C LEU A 193 10.61 19.73 18.42
N MET A 194 10.23 21.00 18.48
CA MET A 194 9.73 21.72 17.31
C MET A 194 10.53 22.99 17.14
N GLY A 195 11.14 23.16 15.98
CA GLY A 195 11.66 24.44 15.54
C GLY A 195 10.55 25.21 14.84
N VAL A 196 10.34 26.44 15.28
CA VAL A 196 9.31 27.30 14.67
C VAL A 196 9.99 28.56 14.16
N PRO A 197 10.30 28.62 12.86
CA PRO A 197 10.65 29.87 12.21
C PRO A 197 9.42 30.78 12.15
N ASP A 198 9.62 32.09 12.05
CA ASP A 198 8.55 33.02 11.69
C ASP A 198 7.91 32.57 10.38
N TYR A 199 6.71 32.04 10.50
CA TYR A 199 6.00 31.49 9.36
C TYR A 199 5.59 32.56 8.39
N ASN A 200 6.11 32.47 7.18
CA ASN A 200 5.64 33.26 6.06
C ASN A 200 4.96 32.35 5.01
N PRO A 201 3.63 32.35 4.92
CA PRO A 201 2.91 31.50 3.99
C PRO A 201 3.17 31.80 2.50
N GLU A 202 3.82 32.94 2.21
CA GLU A 202 4.16 33.34 0.84
C GLU A 202 5.55 32.83 0.41
N LYS A 203 6.34 32.37 1.36
CA LYS A 203 7.64 31.75 1.10
C LYS A 203 7.52 30.26 1.28
N GLU A 204 7.68 29.52 0.20
CA GLU A 204 8.06 28.12 0.27
C GLU A 204 9.46 28.05 0.87
N THR A 205 9.54 28.04 2.16
CA THR A 205 10.78 27.75 2.82
C THR A 205 10.97 26.24 2.82
N GLN A 206 11.84 25.73 1.99
CA GLN A 206 12.56 24.52 2.28
C GLN A 206 13.26 24.78 3.59
N ILE A 207 12.80 24.13 4.64
CA ILE A 207 13.40 24.28 5.96
C ILE A 207 14.47 23.23 6.09
N ASP A 208 15.66 23.52 5.61
CA ASP A 208 16.88 22.81 5.91
C ASP A 208 17.54 23.30 7.21
N ALA A 209 16.77 24.01 8.02
CA ALA A 209 17.32 24.60 9.23
C ALA A 209 17.54 23.55 10.30
N VAL A 210 18.77 23.29 10.61
CA VAL A 210 19.17 22.60 11.83
C VAL A 210 18.98 23.56 12.99
N TYR A 211 18.14 23.16 13.97
CA TYR A 211 18.00 23.91 15.21
C TYR A 211 19.03 23.43 16.21
N PRO A 212 20.11 24.19 16.45
CA PRO A 212 21.13 23.80 17.37
C PRO A 212 20.62 23.86 18.80
N PHE A 213 20.79 22.79 19.53
CA PHE A 213 20.54 22.71 20.96
C PHE A 213 21.51 21.74 21.61
N THR A 214 21.71 21.89 22.91
CA THR A 214 22.62 21.03 23.68
C THR A 214 21.90 20.42 24.87
N VAL A 215 22.12 19.14 25.08
CA VAL A 215 21.58 18.39 26.23
C VAL A 215 22.71 18.11 27.23
N PHE A 216 22.46 18.34 28.51
CA PHE A 216 23.43 18.17 29.56
C PHE A 216 22.95 17.23 30.68
N CYS A 217 23.88 16.63 31.36
CA CYS A 217 23.61 16.00 32.65
C CYS A 217 24.65 16.54 33.65
N ASP A 218 24.21 17.23 34.72
CA ASP A 218 25.05 17.93 35.67
C ASP A 218 26.09 18.85 35.00
N GLY A 219 25.64 19.63 34.03
CA GLY A 219 26.46 20.55 33.25
C GLY A 219 27.43 19.90 32.25
N LYS A 220 27.48 18.58 32.18
CA LYS A 220 28.27 17.85 31.20
C LYS A 220 27.42 17.51 29.98
N GLU A 221 27.86 17.88 28.81
CA GLU A 221 27.20 17.59 27.57
C GLU A 221 27.04 16.09 27.31
N LEU A 222 25.86 15.69 26.87
CA LEU A 222 25.52 14.32 26.54
C LEU A 222 25.80 14.00 25.07
N ARG A 223 26.07 12.73 24.81
CA ARG A 223 26.20 12.21 23.46
C ARG A 223 24.80 11.93 22.89
N GLN A 224 24.55 12.46 21.70
CA GLN A 224 23.40 12.08 20.89
C GLN A 224 23.61 10.68 20.31
N CYS A 225 22.64 9.80 20.47
CA CYS A 225 22.74 8.46 19.95
C CYS A 225 22.04 8.27 18.60
N HIS A 226 20.98 9.00 18.35
CA HIS A 226 20.40 9.11 17.02
C HIS A 226 19.53 10.35 16.89
N ARG A 227 19.21 10.72 15.67
CA ARG A 227 18.50 11.95 15.36
C ARG A 227 17.62 11.80 14.15
N TYR A 228 16.39 12.28 14.26
CA TYR A 228 15.46 12.39 13.15
C TYR A 228 15.13 13.82 12.86
N LEU A 229 15.51 14.25 11.67
CA LEU A 229 15.05 15.52 11.12
C LEU A 229 13.89 15.25 10.20
N ARG A 230 12.75 15.88 10.48
CA ARG A 230 11.59 15.81 9.63
C ARG A 230 11.33 17.13 8.98
N GLU A 231 11.13 17.09 7.69
CA GLU A 231 10.49 18.22 7.02
C GLU A 231 8.99 18.09 7.20
N HIS A 232 8.37 19.19 7.49
CA HIS A 232 6.95 19.29 7.63
C HIS A 232 6.38 20.24 6.65
N ASP A 233 5.05 20.24 6.61
CA ASP A 233 4.29 21.31 6.02
C ASP A 233 4.99 22.63 6.22
N ASP A 234 4.90 23.48 5.27
CA ASP A 234 5.59 24.73 5.03
C ASP A 234 6.12 25.57 6.23
N PHE A 235 5.79 25.21 7.44
CA PHE A 235 6.01 26.02 8.65
C PHE A 235 6.47 25.27 9.89
N MET A 236 6.76 23.99 9.80
CA MET A 236 7.21 23.24 10.97
C MET A 236 8.32 22.25 10.68
N GLN A 237 9.28 22.22 11.57
CA GLN A 237 10.31 21.23 11.63
C GLN A 237 10.23 20.52 12.97
N ILE A 238 9.93 19.23 12.94
CA ILE A 238 9.95 18.37 14.13
C ILE A 238 11.27 17.64 14.18
N LEU A 239 11.90 17.72 15.32
CA LEU A 239 13.12 17.02 15.65
C LEU A 239 12.82 15.99 16.71
N GLU A 240 13.19 14.75 16.45
CA GLU A 240 13.19 13.69 17.45
C GLU A 240 14.62 13.25 17.69
N ASP A 241 15.05 13.39 18.93
CA ASP A 241 16.41 13.05 19.29
C ASP A 241 16.43 12.11 20.49
N GLU A 242 17.27 11.11 20.43
CA GLU A 242 17.62 10.32 21.58
C GLU A 242 19.03 10.67 22.04
N TRP A 243 19.17 10.80 23.34
CA TRP A 243 20.42 11.14 24.01
C TRP A 243 20.73 10.11 25.06
N GLN A 244 21.99 9.75 25.15
CA GLN A 244 22.42 8.64 25.98
C GLN A 244 23.57 9.07 26.86
N ARG A 245 23.45 8.73 28.13
CA ARG A 245 24.54 8.81 29.05
C ARG A 245 24.81 7.46 29.71
N LEU A 246 26.02 6.97 29.48
CA LEU A 246 26.55 5.76 30.13
C LEU A 246 27.13 6.11 31.50
N ASP A 247 27.34 5.10 32.35
CA ASP A 247 28.00 5.18 33.67
C ASP A 247 27.29 6.08 34.67
N LEU A 248 25.96 6.17 34.61
CA LEU A 248 25.20 6.84 35.65
C LEU A 248 25.13 5.97 36.90
N LYS A 249 25.74 6.45 37.96
CA LYS A 249 25.64 5.84 39.29
C LYS A 249 24.33 6.22 39.98
N PRO A 250 23.84 5.42 40.94
CA PRO A 250 22.69 5.81 41.73
C PRO A 250 22.89 7.21 42.35
N GLY A 251 21.90 8.08 42.19
CA GLY A 251 22.00 9.46 42.65
C GLY A 251 21.01 10.40 41.99
N LYS A 252 21.07 11.67 42.38
CA LYS A 252 20.25 12.74 41.80
C LYS A 252 21.07 13.52 40.79
N TYR A 253 20.48 13.78 39.65
CA TYR A 253 21.08 14.46 38.50
C TYR A 253 20.18 15.58 38.04
N THR A 254 20.79 16.58 37.41
CA THR A 254 20.07 17.64 36.70
C THR A 254 20.27 17.46 35.22
N ILE A 255 19.17 17.27 34.48
CA ILE A 255 19.16 17.23 33.04
C ILE A 255 18.85 18.64 32.53
N GLY A 256 19.66 19.16 31.62
CA GLY A 256 19.47 20.46 31.02
C GLY A 256 19.38 20.39 29.53
N ILE A 257 18.49 21.20 28.94
CA ILE A 257 18.34 21.38 27.49
C ILE A 257 18.52 22.86 27.24
N ARG A 258 19.53 23.25 26.46
CA ARG A 258 19.77 24.63 26.05
C ARG A 258 19.45 24.83 24.59
N ASN A 259 18.69 25.89 24.30
CA ASN A 259 18.50 26.35 22.93
C ASN A 259 19.71 27.16 22.49
N ASP A 260 20.48 26.64 21.55
CA ASP A 260 21.67 27.28 21.00
C ASP A 260 21.39 28.09 19.72
N HIS A 261 20.12 28.12 19.28
CA HIS A 261 19.73 28.92 18.12
C HIS A 261 19.82 30.42 18.46
N PRO A 262 20.38 31.24 17.53
CA PRO A 262 20.55 32.67 17.82
C PRO A 262 19.26 33.48 17.79
N GLU A 263 18.24 33.04 17.06
CA GLU A 263 17.06 33.84 16.74
C GLU A 263 15.73 33.18 17.09
N PHE A 264 15.64 31.84 17.02
CA PHE A 264 14.38 31.14 17.12
C PHE A 264 14.23 30.34 18.41
N SER A 265 13.02 30.39 18.96
CA SER A 265 12.65 29.53 20.08
C SER A 265 12.49 28.08 19.63
N ILE A 266 12.75 27.16 20.55
CA ILE A 266 12.47 25.74 20.40
C ILE A 266 11.25 25.36 21.23
N GLY A 267 10.29 24.69 20.61
CA GLY A 267 9.16 24.10 21.32
C GLY A 267 9.55 22.73 21.84
N LEU A 268 9.52 22.54 23.13
CA LEU A 268 9.70 21.24 23.78
C LEU A 268 8.34 20.59 23.96
N SER A 269 8.14 19.43 23.38
CA SER A 269 6.95 18.64 23.59
C SER A 269 7.15 17.76 24.84
N ARG A 270 7.03 16.47 24.72
CA ARG A 270 7.25 15.53 25.83
C ARG A 270 8.72 15.12 25.91
N ILE A 271 9.29 15.11 27.13
CA ILE A 271 10.60 14.53 27.37
C ILE A 271 10.37 13.21 28.09
N VAL A 272 10.85 12.13 27.54
CA VAL A 272 10.77 10.80 28.15
C VAL A 272 12.15 10.41 28.66
N LEU A 273 12.22 10.10 29.93
CA LEU A 273 13.44 9.65 30.60
C LEU A 273 13.32 8.17 30.96
N GLN A 274 14.34 7.39 30.65
CA GLN A 274 14.36 5.96 30.94
C GLN A 274 15.72 5.54 31.49
N GLN A 275 15.70 4.85 32.61
CA GLN A 275 16.87 4.15 33.11
C GLN A 275 17.02 2.81 32.41
N CYS A 276 18.15 2.59 31.78
CA CYS A 276 18.51 1.33 31.15
C CYS A 276 19.63 0.67 31.95
N ASP A 277 19.36 -0.51 32.47
CA ASP A 277 20.29 -1.23 33.34
C ASP A 277 20.89 -2.43 32.59
N PHE A 278 22.17 -2.57 32.67
CA PHE A 278 22.91 -3.68 32.08
C PHE A 278 23.66 -4.47 33.13
N ARG A 279 23.65 -5.76 32.97
CA ARG A 279 24.39 -6.72 33.83
C ARG A 279 25.35 -7.50 32.95
N HIS A 280 26.54 -7.72 33.54
CA HIS A 280 27.57 -8.53 32.91
C HIS A 280 27.05 -9.95 32.62
N GLY A 281 27.23 -10.43 31.39
CA GLY A 281 26.69 -11.71 30.92
C GLY A 281 25.24 -11.65 30.43
N GLN A 282 24.56 -10.51 30.49
CA GLN A 282 23.19 -10.37 29.96
C GLN A 282 23.16 -10.71 28.49
N LEU A 283 22.16 -11.49 28.08
CA LEU A 283 22.00 -11.99 26.72
C LEU A 283 20.87 -11.31 25.99
N SER A 284 21.04 -11.11 24.68
CA SER A 284 20.00 -10.72 23.74
C SER A 284 20.04 -11.68 22.56
N LEU A 285 18.92 -12.33 22.26
CA LEU A 285 18.77 -13.26 21.12
C LEU A 285 17.59 -12.85 20.26
N PRO A 286 17.61 -13.20 18.95
CA PRO A 286 16.41 -13.15 18.13
C PRO A 286 15.28 -13.96 18.78
N GLN A 287 14.06 -13.45 18.76
CA GLN A 287 12.93 -14.16 19.38
C GLN A 287 12.60 -15.46 18.65
N TRP A 288 12.86 -15.51 17.34
CA TRP A 288 12.61 -16.67 16.49
C TRP A 288 13.69 -16.82 15.43
N ALA A 289 13.82 -18.05 14.89
CA ALA A 289 14.73 -18.42 13.82
C ALA A 289 14.17 -19.56 12.97
N LEU A 290 14.77 -19.78 11.82
CA LEU A 290 14.59 -21.01 11.04
C LEU A 290 15.77 -21.97 11.25
N VAL A 291 15.53 -23.26 11.08
CA VAL A 291 16.61 -24.25 11.08
C VAL A 291 17.62 -23.91 9.99
N GLY A 292 18.90 -23.89 10.34
CA GLY A 292 20.00 -23.58 9.43
C GLY A 292 20.23 -22.08 9.18
N GLU A 293 19.37 -21.20 9.68
CA GLU A 293 19.52 -19.78 9.51
C GLU A 293 20.72 -19.25 10.32
N ALA A 294 21.61 -18.51 9.66
CA ALA A 294 22.72 -17.85 10.32
C ALA A 294 22.26 -16.51 10.91
N LEU A 295 22.32 -16.39 12.21
CA LEU A 295 21.90 -15.23 12.98
C LEU A 295 22.96 -14.83 14.01
N TRP A 296 22.70 -13.73 14.67
CA TRP A 296 23.58 -13.19 15.70
C TRP A 296 22.84 -13.03 17.01
N GLY A 297 23.46 -13.55 18.08
CA GLY A 297 23.12 -13.21 19.45
C GLY A 297 24.08 -12.16 19.96
N SER A 298 23.75 -11.51 21.09
CA SER A 298 24.62 -10.55 21.73
C SER A 298 24.74 -10.84 23.23
N VAL A 299 25.96 -10.63 23.76
CA VAL A 299 26.24 -10.69 25.20
C VAL A 299 26.80 -9.33 25.66
N TRP A 300 26.28 -8.84 26.76
CA TRP A 300 26.75 -7.58 27.35
C TRP A 300 27.93 -7.81 28.29
N SER A 301 29.01 -7.05 28.12
CA SER A 301 30.17 -7.06 29.03
C SER A 301 30.41 -5.68 29.60
N ALA A 302 30.76 -5.65 30.91
CA ALA A 302 31.14 -4.43 31.57
C ALA A 302 32.63 -4.03 31.34
N ARG A 303 33.44 -4.95 30.83
CA ARG A 303 34.89 -4.80 30.67
C ARG A 303 35.43 -5.62 29.51
N GLU A 304 36.66 -5.40 29.12
CA GLU A 304 37.38 -6.20 28.15
C GLU A 304 37.77 -7.55 28.77
N GLU A 305 37.25 -8.65 28.22
CA GLU A 305 37.52 -10.00 28.71
C GLU A 305 37.01 -11.06 27.72
N THR A 306 37.36 -12.31 27.96
CA THR A 306 36.77 -13.45 27.24
C THR A 306 35.53 -13.94 27.96
N VAL A 307 34.35 -13.71 27.44
CA VAL A 307 33.07 -14.23 27.98
C VAL A 307 32.81 -15.66 27.44
N THR A 308 32.58 -16.57 28.36
CA THR A 308 32.29 -17.97 28.03
C THR A 308 30.78 -18.18 28.00
N LEU A 309 30.26 -18.61 26.84
CA LEU A 309 28.84 -18.92 26.61
C LEU A 309 28.66 -20.44 26.44
N THR A 310 27.50 -20.93 26.84
CA THR A 310 27.02 -22.25 26.39
C THR A 310 25.91 -22.03 25.37
N VAL A 311 26.18 -22.36 24.11
CA VAL A 311 25.29 -22.19 22.97
C VAL A 311 24.79 -23.54 22.53
N ASP A 312 23.52 -23.86 22.76
CA ASP A 312 22.88 -25.15 22.51
C ASP A 312 23.73 -26.35 22.96
N GLY A 313 24.30 -26.24 24.17
CA GLY A 313 25.15 -27.24 24.80
C GLY A 313 26.63 -27.23 24.37
N LYS A 314 27.04 -26.36 23.43
CA LYS A 314 28.45 -26.20 23.01
C LYS A 314 29.06 -24.96 23.70
N THR A 315 30.31 -25.07 24.12
CA THR A 315 31.01 -23.90 24.69
C THR A 315 31.56 -23.00 23.60
N VAL A 316 31.25 -21.71 23.70
CA VAL A 316 31.70 -20.65 22.77
C VAL A 316 32.37 -19.55 23.60
N ALA A 317 33.57 -19.13 23.19
CA ALA A 317 34.28 -18.01 23.76
C ALA A 317 34.07 -16.75 22.89
N VAL A 318 33.70 -15.65 23.52
CA VAL A 318 33.52 -14.34 22.89
C VAL A 318 34.54 -13.36 23.49
N GLU A 319 35.41 -12.85 22.65
CA GLU A 319 36.33 -11.77 23.06
C GLU A 319 35.51 -10.47 23.14
N ALA A 320 35.15 -10.10 24.34
CA ALA A 320 34.22 -9.02 24.58
C ALA A 320 34.95 -7.72 24.98
N VAL A 321 34.41 -6.62 24.50
CA VAL A 321 34.73 -5.25 24.96
C VAL A 321 33.52 -4.68 25.70
N PRO A 322 33.67 -3.60 26.46
CA PRO A 322 32.56 -2.97 27.18
C PRO A 322 31.40 -2.65 26.23
N GLY A 323 30.21 -3.16 26.55
CA GLY A 323 28.99 -3.04 25.73
C GLY A 323 28.48 -4.39 25.21
N TRP A 324 27.65 -4.32 24.17
CA TRP A 324 27.10 -5.49 23.49
C TRP A 324 28.13 -6.07 22.50
N ASN A 325 28.35 -7.37 22.59
CA ASN A 325 29.27 -8.13 21.75
C ASN A 325 28.54 -9.24 21.04
N GLU A 326 28.64 -9.29 19.73
CA GLU A 326 27.94 -10.25 18.91
C GLU A 326 28.65 -11.62 18.91
N PHE A 327 27.85 -12.67 18.82
CA PHE A 327 28.31 -14.04 18.58
C PHE A 327 27.37 -14.76 17.61
N PRO A 328 27.91 -15.61 16.73
CA PRO A 328 27.10 -16.30 15.73
C PRO A 328 26.23 -17.37 16.38
N ILE A 329 25.01 -17.52 15.89
CA ILE A 329 24.11 -18.60 16.21
C ILE A 329 23.57 -19.21 14.92
N GLN A 330 23.51 -20.56 14.88
CA GLN A 330 22.95 -21.30 13.77
C GLN A 330 22.21 -22.52 14.29
N PRO A 331 20.89 -22.42 14.50
CA PRO A 331 20.09 -23.53 15.00
C PRO A 331 20.08 -24.71 14.03
N GLU A 332 20.43 -25.93 14.50
CA GLU A 332 20.50 -27.13 13.67
C GLU A 332 19.18 -27.94 13.67
N LYS A 333 18.23 -27.60 14.57
CA LYS A 333 16.94 -28.31 14.74
C LYS A 333 15.85 -27.38 15.25
N GLY A 334 14.60 -27.73 14.98
CA GLY A 334 13.42 -27.04 15.50
C GLY A 334 13.28 -27.18 17.03
N GLY A 335 12.53 -26.26 17.62
CA GLY A 335 12.29 -26.18 19.07
C GLY A 335 12.93 -24.97 19.72
N ASN A 336 13.38 -25.09 20.97
CA ASN A 336 14.02 -23.99 21.69
C ASN A 336 15.55 -24.09 21.54
N PHE A 337 16.14 -23.09 20.92
CA PHE A 337 17.58 -22.87 20.92
C PHE A 337 17.93 -22.04 22.17
N THR A 338 18.88 -22.52 22.97
CA THR A 338 19.17 -21.93 24.28
C THR A 338 20.62 -21.48 24.36
N VAL A 339 20.82 -20.26 24.87
CA VAL A 339 22.14 -19.73 25.21
C VAL A 339 22.17 -19.37 26.69
N THR A 340 23.28 -19.73 27.34
CA THR A 340 23.51 -19.38 28.76
C THR A 340 24.84 -18.64 28.92
N SER A 341 24.87 -17.65 29.82
CA SER A 341 26.03 -16.88 30.20
C SER A 341 25.94 -16.60 31.73
N GLY A 342 26.75 -17.27 32.54
CA GLY A 342 26.60 -17.17 33.98
C GLY A 342 25.18 -17.52 34.43
N ASP A 343 24.53 -16.59 35.13
CA ASP A 343 23.14 -16.76 35.62
C ASP A 343 22.08 -16.41 34.56
N PHE A 344 22.48 -15.94 33.37
CA PHE A 344 21.55 -15.53 32.30
C PHE A 344 21.28 -16.66 31.34
N THR A 345 20.04 -16.80 31.01
CA THR A 345 19.57 -17.73 29.96
C THR A 345 18.65 -17.03 29.03
N ALA A 346 18.91 -17.10 27.72
CA ALA A 346 18.04 -16.62 26.66
C ALA A 346 17.64 -17.76 25.74
N LYS A 347 16.50 -17.62 25.07
CA LYS A 347 15.95 -18.63 24.16
C LYS A 347 15.47 -18.02 22.87
N THR A 348 15.65 -18.75 21.79
CA THR A 348 15.10 -18.47 20.47
C THR A 348 14.16 -19.61 20.10
N GLU A 349 12.94 -19.30 19.66
CA GLU A 349 12.02 -20.28 19.08
C GLU A 349 12.45 -20.61 17.66
N VAL A 350 12.70 -21.88 17.37
CA VAL A 350 13.22 -22.33 16.06
C VAL A 350 12.17 -23.14 15.32
N TYR A 351 11.87 -22.70 14.12
CA TYR A 351 10.93 -23.38 13.21
C TYR A 351 11.68 -24.23 12.19
N ASP A 352 11.26 -25.48 12.09
CA ASP A 352 11.78 -26.40 11.08
C ASP A 352 10.91 -26.31 9.82
N ILE A 353 11.24 -25.37 8.97
CA ILE A 353 10.59 -25.16 7.67
C ILE A 353 11.58 -25.57 6.60
N SER A 354 11.41 -26.77 6.06
CA SER A 354 12.41 -27.41 5.20
C SER A 354 12.53 -26.80 3.81
N GLU A 355 11.43 -26.26 3.25
CA GLU A 355 11.43 -25.70 1.90
C GLU A 355 10.34 -24.63 1.73
N GLU A 356 10.66 -23.56 1.02
CA GLU A 356 9.74 -22.57 0.49
C GLU A 356 9.57 -22.82 -1.01
N ASP A 357 8.39 -23.24 -1.45
CA ASP A 357 8.10 -23.40 -2.89
C ASP A 357 8.06 -22.05 -3.60
N VAL A 358 7.63 -21.00 -2.88
CA VAL A 358 7.64 -19.64 -3.36
C VAL A 358 8.36 -18.76 -2.32
N PRO A 359 9.60 -18.35 -2.59
CA PRO A 359 10.36 -17.52 -1.68
C PRO A 359 9.71 -16.17 -1.50
N VAL A 360 9.87 -15.58 -0.32
CA VAL A 360 9.43 -14.23 -0.02
C VAL A 360 10.49 -13.46 0.77
N LYS A 361 10.75 -12.24 0.34
CA LYS A 361 11.61 -11.28 1.01
C LYS A 361 10.73 -10.15 1.51
N VAL A 362 10.86 -9.81 2.77
CA VAL A 362 10.06 -8.80 3.45
C VAL A 362 10.98 -7.71 3.95
N GLY A 363 10.59 -6.47 3.81
CA GLY A 363 11.43 -5.40 4.30
C GLY A 363 10.88 -3.99 4.11
N TYR A 364 11.76 -3.08 3.93
CA TYR A 364 11.48 -1.66 3.89
C TYR A 364 12.47 -0.91 3.01
N ASP A 365 12.08 0.27 2.68
CA ASP A 365 12.86 1.20 1.90
C ASP A 365 13.66 2.14 2.83
N MET A 366 14.89 2.38 2.47
CA MET A 366 15.74 3.37 3.11
C MET A 366 15.75 4.63 2.26
N THR A 367 14.65 5.35 2.27
CA THR A 367 14.46 6.58 1.49
C THR A 367 15.45 7.66 1.88
N VAL A 368 15.74 7.75 3.18
CA VAL A 368 16.79 8.61 3.70
C VAL A 368 17.80 7.75 4.42
N VAL A 369 19.03 7.70 3.89
CA VAL A 369 20.13 7.02 4.55
C VAL A 369 20.73 7.95 5.60
N PRO A 370 20.75 7.55 6.88
CA PRO A 370 21.25 8.42 7.94
C PRO A 370 22.74 8.71 7.79
N HIS A 371 23.10 9.95 8.07
CA HIS A 371 24.51 10.33 8.19
C HIS A 371 25.07 9.89 9.55
N ASP A 372 26.31 9.42 9.55
CA ASP A 372 26.93 8.73 10.70
C ASP A 372 27.57 9.67 11.75
N ASP A 373 27.32 10.94 11.66
CA ASP A 373 28.03 11.90 12.49
C ASP A 373 27.69 11.80 14.00
N ASN A 374 26.59 11.10 14.35
CA ASN A 374 26.07 11.01 15.71
C ASN A 374 25.81 9.57 16.20
N GLY A 375 26.32 8.56 15.55
CA GLY A 375 26.10 7.16 15.89
C GLY A 375 24.71 6.63 15.54
N LEU A 376 23.91 7.35 14.76
CA LEU A 376 22.62 6.91 14.29
C LEU A 376 22.71 5.65 13.43
N MET A 377 23.73 5.57 12.58
CA MET A 377 23.96 4.41 11.74
C MET A 377 24.22 3.16 12.59
N ASP A 378 25.09 3.25 13.60
CA ASP A 378 25.36 2.14 14.50
C ASP A 378 24.10 1.65 15.21
N TRP A 379 23.27 2.58 15.66
CA TRP A 379 22.02 2.27 16.30
C TRP A 379 21.02 1.59 15.34
N LEU A 380 20.90 2.05 14.10
CA LEU A 380 20.01 1.45 13.11
C LEU A 380 20.45 0.05 12.71
N LEU A 381 21.77 -0.16 12.54
CA LEU A 381 22.34 -1.46 12.23
C LEU A 381 22.01 -2.45 13.35
N ASP A 382 22.31 -2.08 14.62
CA ASP A 382 21.96 -2.88 15.79
C ASP A 382 20.46 -3.14 15.90
N TYR A 383 19.65 -2.10 15.72
CA TYR A 383 18.21 -2.22 15.78
C TYR A 383 17.66 -3.18 14.71
N THR A 384 18.10 -3.03 13.48
CA THR A 384 17.65 -3.88 12.35
C THR A 384 18.00 -5.35 12.62
N GLN A 385 19.20 -5.62 13.05
CA GLN A 385 19.67 -6.96 13.40
C GLN A 385 18.87 -7.56 14.57
N ARG A 386 18.79 -6.83 15.68
CA ARG A 386 18.18 -7.28 16.91
C ARG A 386 16.67 -7.52 16.81
N THR A 387 15.97 -6.65 16.06
CA THR A 387 14.50 -6.72 15.96
C THR A 387 13.99 -7.57 14.80
N ARG A 388 14.85 -7.97 13.88
CA ARG A 388 14.48 -8.73 12.69
C ARG A 388 13.31 -8.10 11.94
N LEU A 389 13.46 -6.82 11.63
CA LEU A 389 12.41 -6.05 10.96
C LEU A 389 12.07 -6.60 9.57
N GLY A 390 13.01 -7.28 8.94
CA GLY A 390 12.87 -7.94 7.66
C GLY A 390 14.20 -8.53 7.19
N ASN A 391 14.22 -9.05 5.98
CA ASN A 391 15.42 -9.55 5.31
C ASN A 391 15.64 -8.93 3.92
N TYR A 392 15.06 -7.75 3.67
CA TYR A 392 15.19 -7.05 2.40
C TYR A 392 15.19 -5.54 2.63
N VAL A 393 16.18 -4.85 2.12
CA VAL A 393 16.30 -3.39 2.24
C VAL A 393 16.52 -2.77 0.86
N VAL A 394 15.72 -1.76 0.55
CA VAL A 394 15.85 -0.97 -0.68
C VAL A 394 16.47 0.37 -0.34
N PHE A 395 17.61 0.68 -0.94
CA PHE A 395 18.30 1.95 -0.72
C PHE A 395 18.01 2.93 -1.85
N ARG A 396 17.28 4.01 -1.56
CA ARG A 396 16.93 5.05 -2.54
C ARG A 396 17.67 6.38 -2.36
N ASN A 397 17.86 6.77 -1.13
CA ASN A 397 18.51 7.99 -0.71
C ASN A 397 18.03 9.30 -1.39
N PHE A 398 16.92 9.82 -0.92
CA PHE A 398 16.45 11.17 -1.27
C PHE A 398 16.95 12.25 -0.29
N GLY A 399 17.97 11.96 0.50
CA GLY A 399 18.55 12.90 1.44
C GLY A 399 19.21 14.09 0.75
N LEU A 400 19.23 15.23 1.43
CA LEU A 400 19.83 16.46 0.92
C LEU A 400 21.35 16.39 0.82
N GLU A 401 21.98 15.56 1.63
CA GLU A 401 23.41 15.34 1.60
C GLU A 401 23.78 14.01 0.97
N PRO A 402 24.81 13.95 0.15
CA PRO A 402 25.27 12.70 -0.43
C PRO A 402 25.80 11.76 0.65
N VAL A 403 25.36 10.52 0.61
CA VAL A 403 25.88 9.45 1.46
C VAL A 403 27.33 9.15 1.07
N LYS A 404 28.21 9.08 2.04
CA LYS A 404 29.65 8.85 1.81
C LYS A 404 29.92 7.37 1.49
N ASP A 405 30.97 7.11 0.71
CA ASP A 405 31.34 5.75 0.30
C ASP A 405 31.51 4.77 1.47
N TYR A 406 32.07 5.21 2.59
CA TYR A 406 32.23 4.34 3.76
C TYR A 406 30.91 3.93 4.38
N GLN A 407 29.88 4.80 4.33
CA GLN A 407 28.54 4.50 4.84
C GLN A 407 27.85 3.45 3.95
N TRP A 408 27.96 3.62 2.63
CA TRP A 408 27.47 2.60 1.67
C TRP A 408 28.15 1.25 1.88
N ARG A 409 29.45 1.26 2.12
CA ARG A 409 30.22 0.04 2.38
C ARG A 409 29.74 -0.63 3.64
N ARG A 410 29.57 0.11 4.75
CA ARG A 410 29.10 -0.43 6.02
C ARG A 410 27.71 -1.05 5.89
N TRP A 411 26.78 -0.38 5.20
CA TRP A 411 25.45 -0.94 4.93
C TRP A 411 25.54 -2.23 4.12
N GLY A 412 26.31 -2.25 3.07
CA GLY A 412 26.47 -3.44 2.23
C GLY A 412 27.08 -4.63 2.99
N GLU A 413 28.16 -4.38 3.75
CA GLU A 413 28.81 -5.38 4.59
C GLU A 413 27.86 -5.92 5.67
N PHE A 414 27.16 -5.03 6.36
CA PHE A 414 26.16 -5.43 7.36
C PHE A 414 25.06 -6.31 6.75
N CYS A 415 24.48 -5.92 5.64
CA CYS A 415 23.43 -6.70 4.98
C CYS A 415 23.94 -8.09 4.55
N ARG A 416 25.17 -8.15 3.99
CA ARG A 416 25.83 -9.40 3.63
C ARG A 416 26.02 -10.30 4.84
N ASP A 417 26.62 -9.76 5.90
CA ASP A 417 27.02 -10.53 7.08
C ASP A 417 25.80 -11.01 7.89
N HIS A 418 24.68 -10.29 7.82
CA HIS A 418 23.43 -10.64 8.51
C HIS A 418 22.37 -11.29 7.58
N GLY A 419 22.74 -11.65 6.36
CA GLY A 419 21.84 -12.36 5.45
C GLY A 419 20.67 -11.54 4.91
N ILE A 420 20.79 -10.22 4.89
CA ILE A 420 19.77 -9.28 4.40
C ILE A 420 19.99 -9.02 2.91
N TRP A 421 18.95 -9.16 2.11
CA TRP A 421 18.99 -8.83 0.69
C TRP A 421 18.94 -7.33 0.46
N VAL A 422 19.68 -6.89 -0.54
CA VAL A 422 19.81 -5.47 -0.89
C VAL A 422 19.27 -5.20 -2.28
N SER A 423 18.45 -4.17 -2.39
CA SER A 423 18.16 -3.51 -3.66
C SER A 423 18.84 -2.15 -3.67
N SER A 424 19.55 -1.84 -4.76
CA SER A 424 20.25 -0.57 -4.91
C SER A 424 19.63 0.23 -6.05
N CYS A 425 19.31 1.50 -5.81
CA CYS A 425 18.87 2.36 -6.89
C CYS A 425 19.96 2.64 -7.90
N LYS A 426 19.55 2.98 -9.12
CA LYS A 426 20.45 3.35 -10.24
C LYS A 426 21.46 4.43 -9.89
N GLU A 427 21.09 5.38 -9.03
CA GLU A 427 21.95 6.47 -8.57
C GLU A 427 23.24 5.98 -7.92
N PHE A 428 23.29 4.70 -7.52
CA PHE A 428 24.42 4.05 -6.89
C PHE A 428 25.20 3.13 -7.83
N LEU A 429 25.11 3.32 -9.13
CA LEU A 429 25.77 2.49 -10.14
C LEU A 429 27.29 2.45 -10.03
N GLU A 430 27.94 3.40 -9.36
CA GLU A 430 29.37 3.31 -9.03
C GLU A 430 29.69 2.18 -8.05
N GLY A 431 28.65 1.70 -7.36
CA GLY A 431 28.60 0.33 -6.89
C GLY A 431 29.28 0.04 -5.57
N THR A 432 29.52 1.00 -4.70
CA THR A 432 30.10 0.71 -3.38
C THR A 432 29.15 -0.18 -2.56
N LEU A 433 27.86 0.16 -2.49
CA LEU A 433 26.86 -0.64 -1.79
C LEU A 433 26.71 -2.04 -2.42
N ALA A 434 26.54 -2.09 -3.75
CA ALA A 434 26.36 -3.33 -4.47
C ALA A 434 27.58 -4.29 -4.33
N LYS A 435 28.79 -3.74 -4.45
CA LYS A 435 30.02 -4.52 -4.25
C LYS A 435 30.18 -5.02 -2.82
N ALA A 436 29.82 -4.21 -1.83
CA ALA A 436 29.91 -4.59 -0.42
C ALA A 436 28.85 -5.63 -0.03
N ALA A 437 27.65 -5.54 -0.59
CA ALA A 437 26.58 -6.51 -0.39
C ALA A 437 26.87 -7.88 -1.04
N GLY A 438 27.65 -7.89 -2.13
CA GLY A 438 28.08 -9.11 -2.79
C GLY A 438 26.94 -10.02 -3.25
N ASP A 439 26.90 -11.25 -2.78
CA ASP A 439 25.86 -12.25 -3.09
C ASP A 439 24.48 -11.91 -2.49
N ARG A 440 24.38 -10.90 -1.66
CA ARG A 440 23.13 -10.37 -1.13
C ARG A 440 22.54 -9.24 -1.96
N LEU A 441 23.19 -8.83 -3.02
CA LEU A 441 22.57 -7.93 -3.99
C LEU A 441 21.45 -8.69 -4.73
N HIS A 442 20.21 -8.25 -4.53
CA HIS A 442 19.07 -8.85 -5.20
C HIS A 442 18.83 -8.24 -6.58
N ASP A 443 18.82 -6.92 -6.64
CA ASP A 443 18.59 -6.18 -7.87
C ASP A 443 19.17 -4.76 -7.80
N MET A 444 19.25 -4.14 -8.96
CA MET A 444 19.50 -2.71 -9.11
C MET A 444 18.42 -2.11 -10.01
N GLY A 445 18.00 -0.90 -9.71
CA GLY A 445 16.98 -0.31 -10.53
C GLY A 445 16.54 1.09 -10.11
N THR A 446 15.50 1.55 -10.75
CA THR A 446 14.92 2.84 -10.46
C THR A 446 13.55 2.67 -9.82
N HIS A 447 13.17 3.68 -9.06
CA HIS A 447 11.87 3.83 -8.49
C HIS A 447 10.99 4.70 -9.38
N GLU A 448 9.74 4.31 -9.62
CA GLU A 448 8.74 5.05 -10.40
C GLU A 448 9.20 5.46 -11.81
N PHE A 449 10.16 4.75 -12.37
CA PHE A 449 10.76 5.18 -13.63
C PHE A 449 9.76 5.21 -14.79
N PRO A 450 8.95 4.17 -15.02
CA PRO A 450 8.03 4.16 -16.14
C PRO A 450 7.02 5.31 -16.14
N GLY A 451 6.53 5.70 -14.98
CA GLY A 451 5.64 6.84 -14.83
C GLY A 451 6.29 8.18 -15.17
N LYS A 452 7.56 8.34 -14.79
CA LYS A 452 8.30 9.59 -15.02
C LYS A 452 8.70 9.81 -16.48
N VAL A 453 8.84 8.76 -17.25
CA VAL A 453 9.25 8.85 -18.66
C VAL A 453 8.29 9.73 -19.48
N TYR A 454 7.00 9.65 -19.18
CA TYR A 454 6.01 10.48 -19.86
C TYR A 454 5.76 11.82 -19.20
N ALA A 455 6.05 11.91 -17.92
CA ALA A 455 5.71 13.07 -17.13
C ALA A 455 6.58 14.29 -17.41
N PHE A 456 7.80 14.12 -17.88
CA PHE A 456 8.81 15.16 -17.64
C PHE A 456 9.60 15.63 -18.84
N ASP A 457 9.39 15.12 -20.04
CA ASP A 457 9.99 15.74 -21.21
C ASP A 457 8.95 16.35 -22.16
N PRO A 458 8.50 17.58 -21.92
CA PRO A 458 7.63 18.30 -22.83
C PRO A 458 8.37 18.73 -24.13
N GLN A 459 9.68 18.50 -24.21
CA GLN A 459 10.50 18.94 -25.35
C GLN A 459 10.77 17.85 -26.38
N GLU A 460 10.64 16.58 -26.00
CA GLU A 460 10.57 15.51 -26.98
C GLU A 460 9.10 15.21 -27.28
N PRO A 461 8.58 15.69 -28.39
CA PRO A 461 7.25 15.29 -28.78
C PRO A 461 7.29 13.81 -29.12
N TRP A 462 6.73 12.98 -28.27
CA TRP A 462 6.32 11.64 -28.60
C TRP A 462 5.25 11.74 -29.68
N GLN A 463 5.63 12.19 -30.86
CA GLN A 463 4.77 12.30 -32.02
C GLN A 463 4.55 10.90 -32.59
N SER A 464 4.02 10.02 -31.75
CA SER A 464 3.55 8.74 -32.22
C SER A 464 2.29 8.95 -33.03
N VAL A 465 2.25 8.36 -34.20
CA VAL A 465 1.09 8.47 -35.08
C VAL A 465 -0.03 7.52 -34.68
N ASP A 466 0.30 6.46 -33.95
CA ASP A 466 -0.64 5.47 -33.46
C ASP A 466 -0.14 4.83 -32.15
N MET A 467 -0.98 3.98 -31.54
CA MET A 467 -0.69 3.32 -30.27
C MET A 467 0.46 2.31 -30.37
N LYS A 468 0.64 1.67 -31.52
CA LYS A 468 1.76 0.76 -31.75
C LYS A 468 3.08 1.50 -31.70
N GLN A 469 3.17 2.63 -32.40
CA GLN A 469 4.36 3.46 -32.39
C GLN A 469 4.62 4.04 -31.00
N ALA A 470 3.58 4.42 -30.24
CA ALA A 470 3.72 4.88 -28.87
C ALA A 470 4.35 3.82 -27.97
N MET A 471 3.88 2.59 -28.05
CA MET A 471 4.47 1.46 -27.33
C MET A 471 5.93 1.21 -27.74
N GLU A 472 6.22 1.23 -29.03
CA GLU A 472 7.58 1.02 -29.56
C GLU A 472 8.56 2.09 -29.04
N HIS A 473 8.14 3.36 -29.05
CA HIS A 473 8.93 4.46 -28.50
C HIS A 473 9.15 4.30 -26.99
N TYR A 474 8.11 3.93 -26.25
CA TYR A 474 8.20 3.70 -24.81
C TYR A 474 9.20 2.60 -24.47
N ILE A 475 9.09 1.45 -25.13
CA ILE A 475 10.01 0.32 -24.94
C ILE A 475 11.44 0.73 -25.29
N ALA A 476 11.65 1.44 -26.41
CA ALA A 476 12.95 1.91 -26.80
C ALA A 476 13.57 2.86 -25.75
N HIS A 477 12.76 3.74 -25.19
CA HIS A 477 13.21 4.64 -24.13
C HIS A 477 13.59 3.88 -22.85
N LEU A 478 12.76 2.94 -22.40
CA LEU A 478 13.09 2.11 -21.24
C LEU A 478 14.44 1.39 -21.42
N LYS A 479 14.76 0.90 -22.60
CA LYS A 479 16.03 0.22 -22.89
C LYS A 479 17.24 1.11 -22.64
N THR A 480 17.14 2.42 -22.84
CA THR A 480 18.25 3.35 -22.55
C THR A 480 18.68 3.33 -21.08
N GLU A 481 17.78 2.93 -20.20
CA GLU A 481 18.03 2.82 -18.76
C GLU A 481 18.43 1.40 -18.34
N ILE A 482 17.86 0.41 -19.03
CA ILE A 482 18.08 -1.01 -18.71
C ILE A 482 19.48 -1.45 -19.10
N ASP A 483 19.90 -1.17 -20.33
CA ASP A 483 21.18 -1.66 -20.89
C ASP A 483 22.40 -1.26 -20.04
N PRO A 484 22.55 0.00 -19.59
CA PRO A 484 23.66 0.37 -18.71
C PRO A 484 23.63 -0.37 -17.37
N THR A 485 22.45 -0.64 -16.82
CA THR A 485 22.31 -1.31 -15.52
C THR A 485 22.74 -2.76 -15.58
N HIS A 486 22.42 -3.47 -16.65
CA HIS A 486 22.85 -4.85 -16.87
C HIS A 486 24.38 -5.02 -16.95
N THR A 487 25.13 -3.98 -17.19
CA THR A 487 26.60 -4.03 -17.14
C THR A 487 27.14 -4.15 -15.70
N VAL A 488 26.32 -3.80 -14.69
CA VAL A 488 26.70 -3.75 -13.28
C VAL A 488 26.00 -4.83 -12.46
N CYS A 489 24.73 -5.08 -12.73
CA CYS A 489 23.91 -6.03 -12.02
C CYS A 489 23.11 -6.91 -13.01
N PRO A 490 23.07 -8.23 -12.81
CA PRO A 490 22.33 -9.14 -13.69
C PRO A 490 20.81 -8.98 -13.59
N VAL A 491 20.28 -8.35 -12.52
CA VAL A 491 18.86 -8.17 -12.30
C VAL A 491 18.52 -6.70 -12.26
N MET A 492 17.86 -6.24 -13.32
CA MET A 492 17.31 -4.88 -13.40
C MET A 492 15.86 -4.86 -12.89
N ALA A 493 15.56 -3.97 -11.94
CA ALA A 493 14.25 -3.84 -11.36
C ALA A 493 13.63 -2.44 -11.57
N PHE A 494 12.32 -2.40 -11.79
CA PHE A 494 11.54 -1.18 -11.79
C PHE A 494 10.44 -1.21 -10.71
N GLY A 495 10.20 -0.07 -10.07
CA GLY A 495 8.94 0.22 -9.40
C GLY A 495 7.94 0.79 -10.42
N ASP A 496 6.75 0.26 -10.50
CA ASP A 496 5.75 0.65 -11.49
C ASP A 496 4.35 0.76 -10.89
N ALA A 497 3.83 1.99 -10.88
CA ALA A 497 2.47 2.31 -10.44
C ALA A 497 1.45 2.29 -11.59
N SER A 498 1.92 2.18 -12.82
CA SER A 498 1.07 2.22 -14.01
C SER A 498 0.59 0.83 -14.42
N GLY A 499 -0.39 0.78 -15.31
CA GLY A 499 -0.79 -0.45 -16.00
C GLY A 499 0.17 -0.89 -17.11
N GLY A 500 1.33 -0.25 -17.24
CA GLY A 500 2.34 -0.52 -18.27
C GLY A 500 3.36 -1.61 -17.93
N ILE A 501 3.17 -2.33 -16.83
CA ILE A 501 4.12 -3.33 -16.30
C ILE A 501 4.61 -4.30 -17.38
N ARG A 502 3.73 -4.78 -18.24
CA ARG A 502 4.08 -5.69 -19.34
C ARG A 502 5.12 -5.11 -20.30
N TYR A 503 5.07 -3.80 -20.55
CA TYR A 503 6.02 -3.15 -21.44
C TYR A 503 7.40 -3.00 -20.81
N SER A 504 7.47 -2.93 -19.49
CA SER A 504 8.74 -3.00 -18.77
C SER A 504 9.43 -4.34 -18.99
N TYR A 505 8.70 -5.46 -18.89
CA TYR A 505 9.24 -6.79 -19.23
C TYR A 505 9.62 -6.89 -20.72
N MET A 506 8.80 -6.38 -21.63
CA MET A 506 9.12 -6.36 -23.06
C MET A 506 10.35 -5.51 -23.37
N ALA A 507 10.67 -4.53 -22.56
CA ALA A 507 11.87 -3.72 -22.67
C ALA A 507 13.12 -4.42 -22.10
N GLY A 508 12.97 -5.53 -21.38
CA GLY A 508 14.08 -6.30 -20.81
C GLY A 508 14.32 -6.07 -19.33
N VAL A 509 13.34 -5.53 -18.61
CA VAL A 509 13.35 -5.51 -17.14
C VAL A 509 13.20 -6.93 -16.62
N ASP A 510 14.00 -7.33 -15.66
CA ASP A 510 13.99 -8.68 -15.11
C ASP A 510 12.99 -8.82 -13.97
N PHE A 511 12.72 -7.72 -13.26
CA PHE A 511 11.92 -7.76 -12.04
C PHE A 511 11.10 -6.47 -11.89
N VAL A 512 9.78 -6.58 -11.85
CA VAL A 512 8.90 -5.44 -11.57
C VAL A 512 8.37 -5.51 -10.16
N ARG A 513 8.44 -4.39 -9.46
CA ARG A 513 7.79 -4.14 -8.17
C ARG A 513 6.56 -3.29 -8.43
N ALA A 514 5.37 -3.91 -8.34
CA ALA A 514 4.12 -3.18 -8.48
C ALA A 514 3.98 -2.19 -7.32
N GLU A 515 3.86 -0.91 -7.62
CA GLU A 515 3.65 0.13 -6.62
C GLU A 515 2.19 0.18 -6.23
N THR A 516 1.90 -0.36 -5.08
CA THR A 516 0.54 -0.51 -4.54
C THR A 516 0.14 0.66 -3.67
N MET A 517 -1.15 0.79 -3.37
CA MET A 517 -1.74 1.86 -2.57
C MET A 517 -1.74 3.25 -3.25
N VAL A 518 -1.37 3.34 -4.50
CA VAL A 518 -1.49 4.55 -5.32
C VAL A 518 -2.72 4.52 -6.24
N GLY A 519 -3.28 3.34 -6.41
CA GLY A 519 -4.50 3.05 -7.16
C GLY A 519 -5.17 1.80 -6.61
N HIS A 520 -6.04 1.16 -7.39
CA HIS A 520 -6.65 -0.09 -6.97
C HIS A 520 -5.59 -1.19 -6.94
N THR A 521 -5.07 -1.47 -5.75
CA THR A 521 -3.97 -2.40 -5.51
C THR A 521 -4.16 -3.74 -6.21
N GLN A 522 -5.31 -4.35 -6.05
CA GLN A 522 -5.58 -5.69 -6.57
C GLN A 522 -5.61 -5.74 -8.10
N VAL A 523 -6.07 -4.69 -8.78
CA VAL A 523 -5.99 -4.60 -10.25
C VAL A 523 -4.53 -4.63 -10.67
N LEU A 524 -3.68 -3.84 -10.02
CA LEU A 524 -2.27 -3.78 -10.33
C LEU A 524 -1.56 -5.12 -10.09
N LEU A 525 -1.87 -5.79 -8.98
CA LEU A 525 -1.33 -7.13 -8.69
C LEU A 525 -1.80 -8.17 -9.73
N SER A 526 -3.06 -8.08 -10.17
CA SER A 526 -3.62 -8.95 -11.20
C SER A 526 -2.97 -8.75 -12.58
N GLN A 527 -2.33 -7.60 -12.81
CA GLN A 527 -1.54 -7.31 -14.02
C GLN A 527 -0.07 -7.72 -13.85
N ALA A 528 0.53 -7.42 -12.68
CA ALA A 528 1.94 -7.68 -12.42
C ALA A 528 2.30 -9.17 -12.50
N ARG A 529 1.51 -10.01 -11.84
CA ARG A 529 1.74 -11.46 -11.80
C ARG A 529 1.75 -12.11 -13.18
N PRO A 530 0.71 -11.98 -14.02
CA PRO A 530 0.72 -12.62 -15.33
C PRO A 530 1.73 -11.99 -16.30
N ALA A 531 2.05 -10.71 -16.17
CA ALA A 531 3.12 -10.10 -16.95
C ALA A 531 4.48 -10.73 -16.62
N ALA A 532 4.80 -10.88 -15.33
CA ALA A 532 6.02 -11.56 -14.90
C ALA A 532 6.09 -13.02 -15.35
N GLU A 533 4.98 -13.77 -15.21
CA GLU A 533 4.93 -15.19 -15.54
C GLU A 533 4.93 -15.47 -17.06
N SER A 534 4.44 -14.55 -17.89
CA SER A 534 4.32 -14.76 -19.33
C SER A 534 5.41 -14.08 -20.16
N LEU A 535 6.00 -13.00 -19.65
CA LEU A 535 6.99 -12.18 -20.36
C LEU A 535 8.35 -12.14 -19.68
N GLY A 536 8.41 -12.50 -18.38
CA GLY A 536 9.62 -12.58 -17.56
C GLY A 536 9.92 -14.01 -17.12
N ASP A 537 10.62 -14.14 -16.01
CA ASP A 537 10.98 -15.43 -15.38
C ASP A 537 9.99 -15.89 -14.29
N GLY A 538 8.88 -15.20 -14.14
CA GLY A 538 7.82 -15.46 -13.15
C GLY A 538 8.00 -14.75 -11.81
N ARG A 539 9.12 -14.06 -11.59
CA ARG A 539 9.38 -13.33 -10.36
C ARG A 539 8.84 -11.91 -10.42
N TRP A 540 8.20 -11.46 -9.37
CA TRP A 540 7.68 -10.12 -9.22
C TRP A 540 7.60 -9.73 -7.75
N GLY A 541 7.50 -8.44 -7.49
CA GLY A 541 7.43 -7.92 -6.13
C GLY A 541 6.43 -6.79 -5.98
N VAL A 542 6.37 -6.28 -4.77
CA VAL A 542 5.48 -5.18 -4.39
C VAL A 542 6.24 -4.12 -3.62
N HIS A 543 5.95 -2.91 -3.98
CA HIS A 543 6.34 -1.69 -3.34
C HIS A 543 5.08 -1.04 -2.75
N ILE A 544 5.01 -0.90 -1.45
CA ILE A 544 3.81 -0.42 -0.76
C ILE A 544 3.94 1.08 -0.50
N ALA A 545 3.19 1.88 -1.24
CA ALA A 545 3.22 3.34 -1.16
C ALA A 545 2.07 3.89 -0.30
N ILE A 546 1.86 3.31 0.89
CA ILE A 546 0.72 3.65 1.76
C ILE A 546 0.76 5.08 2.30
N GLN A 547 1.93 5.69 2.35
CA GLN A 547 2.09 7.07 2.77
C GLN A 547 1.39 8.08 1.85
N HIS A 548 1.14 7.73 0.58
CA HIS A 548 0.37 8.58 -0.33
C HIS A 548 -1.11 8.64 0.03
N HIS A 549 -1.57 7.73 0.90
CA HIS A 549 -2.94 7.69 1.38
C HIS A 549 -2.99 8.01 2.84
N TYR A 550 -3.03 9.30 3.11
CA TYR A 550 -3.14 9.78 4.46
C TYR A 550 -4.40 9.26 5.16
N GLN A 551 -4.20 8.27 6.00
CA GLN A 551 -5.18 7.82 6.97
C GLN A 551 -4.64 8.15 8.35
N PRO A 552 -5.08 9.26 8.96
CA PRO A 552 -4.52 9.74 10.23
C PRO A 552 -4.88 8.84 11.41
N TYR A 553 -5.54 7.73 11.15
CA TYR A 553 -6.11 6.89 12.18
C TYR A 553 -5.49 5.52 12.18
N GLN A 554 -4.88 5.21 13.29
CA GLN A 554 -4.07 4.02 13.47
C GLN A 554 -4.71 2.75 12.94
N HIS A 555 -5.95 2.46 13.34
CA HIS A 555 -6.55 1.16 13.00
C HIS A 555 -6.88 1.03 11.51
N THR A 556 -7.40 2.07 10.86
CA THR A 556 -7.69 2.01 9.42
C THR A 556 -6.43 1.96 8.58
N HIS A 557 -5.43 2.72 8.97
CA HIS A 557 -4.13 2.69 8.32
C HIS A 557 -3.46 1.31 8.46
N LEU A 558 -3.46 0.75 9.66
CA LEU A 558 -2.91 -0.58 9.92
C LEU A 558 -3.73 -1.69 9.28
N GLY A 559 -5.05 -1.55 9.16
CA GLY A 559 -5.89 -2.48 8.40
C GLY A 559 -5.55 -2.49 6.91
N GLN A 560 -5.34 -1.32 6.31
CA GLN A 560 -4.85 -1.21 4.93
C GLN A 560 -3.43 -1.79 4.79
N TYR A 561 -2.57 -1.48 5.75
CA TYR A 561 -1.19 -1.99 5.74
C TYR A 561 -1.14 -3.51 5.85
N PHE A 562 -1.98 -4.09 6.70
CA PHE A 562 -2.15 -5.55 6.78
C PHE A 562 -2.50 -6.17 5.43
N LEU A 563 -3.51 -5.62 4.74
CA LEU A 563 -3.92 -6.11 3.41
C LEU A 563 -2.82 -5.90 2.37
N SER A 564 -2.10 -4.78 2.44
CA SER A 564 -0.98 -4.49 1.55
C SER A 564 0.17 -5.49 1.67
N LEU A 565 0.35 -6.09 2.84
CA LEU A 565 1.32 -7.18 3.08
C LEU A 565 0.75 -8.54 2.68
N MET A 566 -0.47 -8.84 3.12
CA MET A 566 -1.04 -10.19 3.05
C MET A 566 -1.55 -10.55 1.67
N GLN A 567 -2.15 -9.63 0.94
CA GLN A 567 -2.69 -9.94 -0.38
C GLN A 567 -1.60 -10.25 -1.41
N PRO A 568 -0.52 -9.45 -1.56
CA PRO A 568 0.59 -9.82 -2.43
C PRO A 568 1.24 -11.15 -2.02
N TRP A 569 1.37 -11.39 -0.71
CA TRP A 569 1.86 -12.68 -0.21
C TRP A 569 0.94 -13.81 -0.67
N ALA A 570 -0.38 -13.68 -0.50
CA ALA A 570 -1.34 -14.69 -0.92
C ALA A 570 -1.32 -14.93 -2.45
N MET A 571 -0.99 -13.90 -3.24
CA MET A 571 -0.91 -13.96 -4.70
C MET A 571 0.46 -14.41 -5.24
N GLY A 572 1.49 -14.54 -4.41
CA GLY A 572 2.78 -15.12 -4.82
C GLY A 572 3.92 -14.13 -5.04
N ALA A 573 3.81 -12.88 -4.58
CA ALA A 573 4.91 -11.92 -4.67
C ALA A 573 6.19 -12.41 -3.98
N GLU A 574 7.35 -12.20 -4.61
CA GLU A 574 8.66 -12.57 -4.06
C GLU A 574 9.20 -11.52 -3.09
N THR A 575 9.05 -10.24 -3.41
CA THR A 575 9.44 -9.16 -2.51
C THR A 575 8.23 -8.34 -2.10
N ILE A 576 8.14 -8.02 -0.82
CA ILE A 576 7.08 -7.18 -0.25
C ILE A 576 7.74 -6.21 0.70
N TYR A 577 7.75 -4.93 0.36
CA TYR A 577 8.38 -3.92 1.18
C TYR A 577 7.59 -2.61 1.17
N GLU A 578 7.73 -1.86 2.22
CA GLU A 578 7.09 -0.58 2.41
C GLU A 578 8.02 0.55 1.93
N GLU A 579 7.48 1.50 1.18
CA GLU A 579 8.23 2.59 0.59
C GLU A 579 8.80 3.55 1.60
N ASP A 580 8.04 3.78 2.63
CA ASP A 580 8.38 4.73 3.65
C ASP A 580 9.38 4.11 4.62
N CYS A 581 10.44 4.81 4.91
CA CYS A 581 11.43 4.33 5.84
C CYS A 581 10.79 4.10 7.21
N LEU A 582 10.72 2.86 7.63
CA LEU A 582 10.13 2.48 8.91
C LEU A 582 10.85 3.04 10.13
N PHE A 583 11.99 3.68 9.93
CA PHE A 583 12.78 4.29 11.00
C PHE A 583 12.61 5.79 11.09
N ASN A 584 12.51 6.45 9.95
CA ASN A 584 12.37 7.88 9.87
C ASN A 584 11.20 8.21 8.96
N MET A 585 10.14 8.58 9.59
CA MET A 585 8.94 8.89 8.85
C MET A 585 9.12 10.17 8.07
N PHE A 586 8.87 10.03 6.80
CA PHE A 586 8.80 11.12 5.91
C PHE A 586 7.84 12.17 6.41
N LYS A 587 8.24 13.36 6.19
CA LYS A 587 7.59 14.64 6.14
C LYS A 587 6.10 14.67 6.31
N GLU A 588 5.45 13.67 5.82
CA GLU A 588 4.08 13.80 5.45
C GLU A 588 3.15 13.57 6.57
N GLU A 589 3.49 12.67 7.38
CA GLU A 589 2.57 12.20 8.37
C GLU A 589 2.91 12.68 9.76
N ARG A 590 3.94 13.50 9.90
CA ARG A 590 4.39 14.01 11.18
C ARG A 590 4.52 12.92 12.23
N MET A 591 4.88 11.75 11.76
CA MET A 591 5.04 10.60 12.62
C MET A 591 6.38 10.65 13.29
N ALA A 592 6.36 10.62 14.59
CA ALA A 592 7.54 10.44 15.40
C ALA A 592 8.01 8.99 15.34
N TRP A 593 9.27 8.75 15.68
CA TRP A 593 9.80 7.39 15.80
C TRP A 593 8.91 6.48 16.64
N ASP A 594 8.41 6.99 17.76
CA ASP A 594 7.52 6.28 18.67
C ASP A 594 6.03 6.56 18.44
N ASP A 595 5.69 7.22 17.35
CA ASP A 595 4.31 7.42 16.95
C ASP A 595 3.59 6.07 16.79
N LEU A 596 2.31 6.04 17.14
CA LEU A 596 1.53 4.81 17.14
C LEU A 596 1.45 4.15 15.76
N LEU A 597 1.38 4.95 14.68
CA LEU A 597 1.33 4.42 13.33
C LEU A 597 2.68 3.86 12.90
N THR A 598 3.75 4.61 13.10
CA THR A 598 5.11 4.18 12.79
C THR A 598 5.49 2.92 13.54
N LYS A 599 5.23 2.92 14.85
CA LYS A 599 5.43 1.74 15.68
C LYS A 599 4.55 0.58 15.23
N GLY A 600 3.29 0.84 14.93
CA GLY A 600 2.35 -0.17 14.43
C GLY A 600 2.80 -0.78 13.11
N LYS A 601 3.31 0.01 12.17
CA LYS A 601 3.87 -0.49 10.91
C LYS A 601 5.10 -1.36 11.16
N ARG A 602 6.05 -0.92 12.00
CA ARG A 602 7.22 -1.74 12.35
C ARG A 602 6.84 -3.05 13.01
N ASP A 603 5.95 -3.01 13.99
CA ASP A 603 5.49 -4.21 14.69
C ASP A 603 4.78 -5.18 13.73
N MET A 604 3.97 -4.65 12.83
CA MET A 604 3.27 -5.46 11.82
C MET A 604 4.24 -6.04 10.79
N THR A 605 5.23 -5.28 10.33
CA THR A 605 6.26 -5.76 9.39
C THR A 605 7.06 -6.91 9.99
N ARG A 606 7.47 -6.80 11.27
CA ARG A 606 8.15 -7.89 11.98
C ARG A 606 7.27 -9.13 12.12
N ALA A 607 6.03 -8.93 12.53
CA ALA A 607 5.07 -10.01 12.67
C ALA A 607 4.78 -10.69 11.33
N PHE A 608 4.64 -9.90 10.27
CA PHE A 608 4.47 -10.40 8.91
C PHE A 608 5.71 -11.15 8.41
N PHE A 609 6.90 -10.65 8.70
CA PHE A 609 8.14 -11.35 8.34
C PHE A 609 8.22 -12.74 9.00
N LYS A 610 7.96 -12.84 10.31
CA LYS A 610 7.83 -14.11 11.01
C LYS A 610 6.77 -15.00 10.34
N PHE A 611 5.58 -14.45 10.13
CA PHE A 611 4.46 -15.17 9.52
C PHE A 611 4.83 -15.72 8.14
N ALA A 612 5.36 -14.90 7.25
CA ALA A 612 5.71 -15.29 5.89
C ALA A 612 6.77 -16.39 5.85
N LYS A 613 7.68 -16.41 6.81
CA LYS A 613 8.73 -17.43 6.92
C LYS A 613 8.24 -18.73 7.56
N THR A 614 7.34 -18.64 8.54
CA THR A 614 6.83 -19.82 9.24
C THR A 614 5.60 -20.45 8.58
N HIS A 615 4.97 -19.73 7.62
CA HIS A 615 3.84 -20.21 6.84
C HIS A 615 4.13 -20.12 5.33
N PRO A 616 5.10 -20.89 4.82
CA PRO A 616 5.47 -20.79 3.41
C PRO A 616 4.30 -21.18 2.50
N ARG A 617 4.19 -20.46 1.40
CA ARG A 617 3.28 -20.83 0.31
C ARG A 617 3.88 -22.03 -0.41
N LYS A 618 3.13 -23.11 -0.51
CA LYS A 618 3.61 -24.34 -1.15
C LYS A 618 2.73 -24.68 -2.34
N GLY A 619 3.35 -25.04 -3.43
CA GLY A 619 2.69 -25.52 -4.63
C GLY A 619 2.40 -24.44 -5.65
N LYS A 620 1.36 -24.69 -6.46
CA LYS A 620 0.97 -23.85 -7.58
C LYS A 620 -0.30 -23.07 -7.27
N ASN A 621 -0.28 -21.78 -7.56
CA ASN A 621 -1.48 -20.97 -7.47
C ASN A 621 -2.45 -21.29 -8.62
N ILE A 622 -3.71 -21.60 -8.30
CA ILE A 622 -4.77 -21.97 -9.24
C ILE A 622 -5.66 -20.77 -9.54
N ARG A 623 -5.72 -20.39 -10.79
CA ARG A 623 -6.56 -19.31 -11.30
C ARG A 623 -7.33 -19.84 -12.50
N ASN A 624 -8.64 -19.70 -12.46
CA ASN A 624 -9.53 -20.24 -13.49
C ASN A 624 -10.00 -19.20 -14.51
N ILE A 625 -9.87 -17.92 -14.17
CA ILE A 625 -10.40 -16.79 -14.94
C ILE A 625 -9.29 -15.83 -15.30
N ALA A 626 -9.28 -15.38 -16.55
CA ALA A 626 -8.42 -14.29 -16.99
C ALA A 626 -9.21 -13.24 -17.76
N PHE A 627 -8.86 -11.98 -17.53
CA PHE A 627 -9.25 -10.85 -18.36
C PHE A 627 -8.08 -10.55 -19.30
N LEU A 628 -8.34 -10.58 -20.61
CA LEU A 628 -7.30 -10.31 -21.60
C LEU A 628 -7.18 -8.81 -21.84
N GLU A 629 -6.03 -8.26 -21.55
CA GLU A 629 -5.69 -6.90 -21.92
C GLU A 629 -5.31 -6.85 -23.38
N GLY A 630 -6.04 -6.07 -24.16
CA GLY A 630 -5.79 -5.92 -25.60
C GLY A 630 -4.39 -5.42 -25.90
N ARG A 631 -3.86 -5.76 -27.05
CA ARG A 631 -2.55 -5.30 -27.51
C ARG A 631 -2.53 -3.77 -27.56
N TYR A 632 -1.44 -3.18 -27.11
CA TYR A 632 -1.26 -1.72 -26.98
C TYR A 632 -2.14 -1.06 -25.91
N ALA A 633 -3.00 -1.75 -25.22
CA ALA A 633 -3.68 -1.18 -24.06
C ALA A 633 -2.66 -0.88 -22.94
N ALA A 634 -2.75 0.30 -22.40
CA ALA A 634 -1.93 0.70 -21.26
C ALA A 634 -2.80 1.49 -20.27
N PRO A 635 -3.70 0.81 -19.60
CA PRO A 635 -4.61 1.44 -18.66
C PRO A 635 -3.82 2.01 -17.48
N PHE A 636 -4.18 3.20 -17.08
CA PHE A 636 -3.57 3.85 -15.95
C PHE A 636 -4.32 3.47 -14.67
N ASN A 637 -3.62 2.83 -13.76
CA ASN A 637 -4.17 2.40 -12.48
C ASN A 637 -3.67 3.22 -11.31
N GLY A 638 -2.69 4.08 -11.56
CA GLY A 638 -1.93 4.73 -10.52
C GLY A 638 -2.32 6.15 -10.26
N PHE A 639 -1.60 6.74 -9.37
CA PHE A 639 -1.61 8.07 -8.79
C PHE A 639 -2.97 8.76 -8.78
N ILE A 640 -3.79 8.29 -7.86
CA ILE A 640 -5.02 8.98 -7.46
C ILE A 640 -4.79 10.44 -7.23
N CYS A 641 -3.62 10.72 -6.80
CA CYS A 641 -3.25 12.02 -6.34
C CYS A 641 -2.89 12.97 -7.45
N ASP A 642 -2.36 12.53 -8.55
CA ASP A 642 -1.67 13.40 -9.47
C ASP A 642 -2.47 13.90 -10.63
N CYS A 643 -3.64 13.44 -10.79
CA CYS A 643 -4.40 13.81 -11.97
C CYS A 643 -5.28 15.02 -11.72
N GLU A 644 -4.73 16.20 -11.90
CA GLU A 644 -5.54 17.34 -12.30
C GLU A 644 -6.24 17.12 -13.63
N GLN A 645 -5.77 16.14 -14.35
CA GLN A 645 -6.25 15.76 -15.67
C GLN A 645 -7.13 14.52 -15.53
N ASP A 646 -8.03 14.38 -16.43
CA ASP A 646 -9.03 13.34 -16.45
C ASP A 646 -8.39 11.94 -16.42
N PRO A 647 -8.80 11.10 -15.48
CA PRO A 647 -8.18 9.79 -15.18
C PRO A 647 -8.48 8.67 -16.17
N HIS A 648 -9.17 8.95 -17.22
CA HIS A 648 -9.56 7.95 -18.23
C HIS A 648 -8.43 7.51 -19.12
N TYR A 649 -7.22 7.98 -18.83
CA TYR A 649 -6.14 7.85 -19.78
C TYR A 649 -5.46 6.51 -19.72
N SER A 650 -5.09 6.06 -20.87
CA SER A 650 -4.00 5.11 -21.01
C SER A 650 -2.68 5.79 -20.60
N VAL A 651 -1.68 5.01 -20.30
CA VAL A 651 -0.31 5.50 -20.10
C VAL A 651 0.16 6.37 -21.28
N TRP A 652 -0.34 6.10 -22.46
CA TRP A 652 -0.01 6.85 -23.68
C TRP A 652 -0.55 8.28 -23.72
N GLY A 653 -1.56 8.58 -22.96
CA GLY A 653 -2.19 9.91 -22.91
C GLY A 653 -1.79 10.76 -21.72
N LEU A 654 -1.01 10.19 -20.77
CA LEU A 654 -0.61 10.90 -19.59
C LEU A 654 0.60 11.82 -19.82
N TYR A 655 0.64 12.88 -19.03
CA TYR A 655 1.82 13.71 -18.81
C TYR A 655 2.50 14.26 -20.06
N GLY A 656 1.86 15.14 -20.74
CA GLY A 656 2.50 15.94 -21.76
C GLY A 656 2.16 15.53 -23.19
N ASN A 657 1.34 14.52 -23.39
CA ASN A 657 0.67 14.38 -24.65
C ASN A 657 -0.56 15.31 -24.66
N PRO A 658 -0.53 16.44 -25.40
CA PRO A 658 -1.64 17.38 -25.44
C PRO A 658 -2.87 16.83 -26.15
N ASP A 659 -2.75 15.67 -26.77
CA ASP A 659 -3.82 15.03 -27.50
C ASP A 659 -4.62 14.13 -26.58
N ALA A 660 -5.66 14.70 -26.01
CA ALA A 660 -6.59 14.02 -25.10
C ALA A 660 -7.40 12.88 -25.77
N SER A 661 -7.18 12.59 -27.05
CA SER A 661 -7.88 11.51 -27.75
C SER A 661 -7.36 10.12 -27.41
N TRP A 662 -6.21 10.02 -26.79
CA TRP A 662 -5.65 8.73 -26.40
C TRP A 662 -6.29 8.22 -25.11
N GLY A 663 -7.01 7.13 -25.21
CA GLY A 663 -7.56 6.45 -24.06
C GLY A 663 -8.92 6.93 -23.59
N HIS A 664 -9.62 7.74 -24.36
CA HIS A 664 -10.99 8.11 -24.09
C HIS A 664 -11.99 7.27 -24.85
N GLY A 665 -13.15 7.12 -24.25
CA GLY A 665 -14.32 6.60 -24.90
C GLY A 665 -14.68 5.17 -24.56
N GLN A 666 -15.46 4.55 -25.42
CA GLN A 666 -16.05 3.24 -25.18
C GLN A 666 -15.04 2.11 -24.94
N PRO A 667 -13.89 2.06 -25.62
CA PRO A 667 -12.88 1.04 -25.32
C PRO A 667 -12.40 1.02 -23.88
N GLU A 668 -12.17 2.19 -23.28
CA GLU A 668 -11.78 2.28 -21.89
C GLU A 668 -12.89 1.84 -20.92
N LYS A 669 -14.13 2.13 -21.27
CA LYS A 669 -15.30 1.72 -20.48
C LYS A 669 -15.47 0.20 -20.42
N CYS A 670 -14.85 -0.56 -21.31
CA CYS A 670 -14.85 -2.03 -21.23
C CYS A 670 -14.29 -2.56 -19.92
N ARG A 671 -13.39 -1.82 -19.29
CA ARG A 671 -12.83 -2.22 -17.99
C ARG A 671 -13.84 -2.22 -16.84
N GLN A 672 -15.00 -1.57 -17.01
CA GLN A 672 -16.06 -1.65 -16.01
C GLN A 672 -16.52 -3.09 -15.75
N ILE A 673 -16.29 -3.96 -16.70
CA ILE A 673 -16.60 -5.37 -16.53
C ILE A 673 -15.79 -6.02 -15.40
N LEU A 674 -14.64 -5.46 -15.03
CA LEU A 674 -13.86 -5.90 -13.87
C LEU A 674 -14.63 -5.81 -12.56
N ASP A 675 -15.63 -4.92 -12.47
CA ASP A 675 -16.50 -4.84 -11.28
C ASP A 675 -17.27 -6.13 -11.00
N VAL A 676 -17.49 -6.95 -12.01
CA VAL A 676 -18.10 -8.29 -11.84
C VAL A 676 -17.15 -9.22 -11.10
N LEU A 677 -15.86 -9.17 -11.44
CA LEU A 677 -14.83 -10.03 -10.87
C LEU A 677 -14.26 -9.46 -9.57
N MET A 678 -14.30 -8.17 -9.43
CA MET A 678 -13.65 -7.39 -8.38
C MET A 678 -14.48 -6.12 -8.11
N PRO A 679 -15.50 -6.22 -7.24
CA PRO A 679 -16.45 -5.13 -7.01
C PRO A 679 -15.76 -3.82 -6.61
N GLY A 680 -16.02 -2.76 -7.36
CA GLY A 680 -15.44 -1.44 -7.13
C GLY A 680 -14.14 -1.14 -7.91
N ALA A 681 -13.58 -2.10 -8.63
CA ALA A 681 -12.32 -1.93 -9.35
C ALA A 681 -12.39 -0.91 -10.50
N SER A 682 -13.55 -0.79 -11.16
CA SER A 682 -13.74 0.15 -12.25
C SER A 682 -14.02 1.58 -11.80
N THR A 683 -14.44 1.76 -10.56
CA THR A 683 -14.58 3.07 -9.96
C THR A 683 -13.19 3.59 -9.63
N GLN A 684 -12.46 3.93 -10.66
CA GLN A 684 -11.18 4.61 -10.50
C GLN A 684 -11.36 5.82 -9.59
N PRO A 685 -10.41 5.99 -8.69
CA PRO A 685 -10.48 6.90 -7.56
C PRO A 685 -10.64 8.37 -7.90
N LEU A 686 -10.54 8.67 -9.09
CA LEU A 686 -10.43 10.03 -9.58
C LEU A 686 -11.77 10.68 -9.76
N ARG A 687 -12.85 9.92 -9.66
CA ARG A 687 -14.19 10.48 -9.74
C ARG A 687 -14.99 10.08 -8.52
N GLN A 688 -15.22 10.97 -7.74
CA GLN A 688 -16.08 11.31 -6.59
C GLN A 688 -17.18 10.33 -6.11
N LYS A 689 -17.38 9.17 -6.75
CA LYS A 689 -18.43 8.22 -6.42
C LYS A 689 -17.88 6.81 -6.20
N PHE A 690 -17.02 6.62 -5.25
CA PHE A 690 -16.53 5.28 -4.96
C PHE A 690 -16.88 4.87 -3.51
N ASP A 691 -17.09 3.61 -3.34
CA ASP A 691 -17.13 3.03 -2.02
C ASP A 691 -15.69 2.95 -1.51
N LYS A 692 -15.36 3.81 -0.55
CA LYS A 692 -14.01 3.87 0.02
C LYS A 692 -13.48 2.54 0.51
N ARG A 693 -14.35 1.65 0.94
CA ARG A 693 -13.97 0.32 1.40
C ARG A 693 -13.32 -0.51 0.30
N ARG A 694 -13.77 -0.29 -0.95
CA ARG A 694 -13.33 -1.04 -2.13
C ARG A 694 -12.28 -0.31 -2.96
N PHE A 695 -11.77 0.78 -2.45
CA PHE A 695 -10.89 1.64 -3.21
C PHE A 695 -9.53 1.03 -3.54
N PHE A 696 -8.92 0.39 -2.55
CA PHE A 696 -7.63 -0.28 -2.71
C PHE A 696 -7.77 -1.79 -2.84
N PHE A 697 -8.77 -2.34 -2.18
CA PHE A 697 -8.97 -3.77 -2.05
C PHE A 697 -10.44 -4.12 -2.28
N SER A 698 -10.68 -5.25 -2.92
CA SER A 698 -11.99 -5.80 -3.17
C SER A 698 -12.02 -7.29 -2.94
N GLY A 699 -13.20 -7.82 -2.67
CA GLY A 699 -13.44 -9.25 -2.75
C GLY A 699 -13.31 -9.77 -4.19
N THR A 700 -13.14 -11.07 -4.29
CA THR A 700 -13.12 -11.79 -5.57
C THR A 700 -14.20 -12.88 -5.56
N PRO A 701 -15.45 -12.52 -5.87
CA PRO A 701 -16.59 -13.45 -5.72
C PRO A 701 -16.45 -14.74 -6.54
N TYR A 702 -15.64 -14.71 -7.59
CA TYR A 702 -15.39 -15.88 -8.47
C TYR A 702 -13.96 -16.43 -8.34
N GLY A 703 -13.23 -15.96 -7.36
CA GLY A 703 -11.82 -16.29 -7.11
C GLY A 703 -10.84 -15.29 -7.68
N ASP A 704 -9.60 -15.45 -7.25
CA ASP A 704 -8.48 -14.72 -7.79
C ASP A 704 -8.35 -14.91 -9.30
N PHE A 705 -8.01 -13.87 -10.03
CA PHE A 705 -7.90 -13.88 -11.49
C PHE A 705 -6.74 -13.01 -11.97
N ASP A 706 -6.43 -13.11 -13.25
CA ASP A 706 -5.36 -12.37 -13.89
C ASP A 706 -5.87 -11.41 -14.98
N CYS A 707 -5.23 -10.24 -15.09
CA CYS A 707 -5.31 -9.38 -16.26
C CYS A 707 -4.12 -9.69 -17.18
N VAL A 708 -4.33 -10.56 -18.15
CA VAL A 708 -3.26 -11.18 -18.94
C VAL A 708 -2.91 -10.33 -20.15
N PRO A 709 -1.61 -10.08 -20.43
CA PRO A 709 -1.18 -9.40 -21.65
C PRO A 709 -1.54 -10.20 -22.91
N ALA A 710 -2.01 -9.52 -23.96
CA ALA A 710 -2.20 -10.15 -25.27
C ALA A 710 -0.90 -10.67 -25.88
N GLU A 711 0.22 -10.13 -25.47
CA GLU A 711 1.57 -10.52 -25.86
C GLU A 711 2.01 -11.87 -25.30
N ALA A 712 1.33 -12.41 -24.28
CA ALA A 712 1.62 -13.73 -23.71
C ALA A 712 1.57 -14.84 -24.80
N GLU A 713 2.40 -15.86 -24.62
CA GLU A 713 2.39 -17.01 -25.54
C GLU A 713 1.09 -17.83 -25.42
N ALA A 714 0.70 -18.50 -26.48
CA ALA A 714 -0.54 -19.29 -26.53
C ALA A 714 -0.65 -20.33 -25.41
N GLY A 715 0.47 -20.98 -25.05
CA GLY A 715 0.52 -21.98 -23.95
C GLY A 715 0.24 -21.40 -22.57
N TYR A 716 0.43 -20.10 -22.39
CA TYR A 716 0.14 -19.45 -21.13
C TYR A 716 -1.37 -19.43 -20.82
N PHE A 717 -2.23 -19.29 -21.84
CA PHE A 717 -3.68 -19.25 -21.68
C PHE A 717 -4.27 -20.59 -21.25
N ASP A 718 -3.61 -21.70 -21.52
CA ASP A 718 -4.10 -23.07 -21.23
C ASP A 718 -4.33 -23.33 -19.73
N ARG A 719 -3.85 -22.46 -18.86
CA ARG A 719 -4.06 -22.54 -17.40
C ARG A 719 -5.43 -22.07 -16.94
N TYR A 720 -6.14 -21.31 -17.77
CA TYR A 720 -7.44 -20.75 -17.45
C TYR A 720 -8.59 -21.58 -18.01
N ARG A 721 -9.74 -21.54 -17.41
CA ARG A 721 -10.98 -22.11 -17.91
C ARG A 721 -11.80 -21.11 -18.71
N LEU A 722 -11.77 -19.83 -18.27
CA LEU A 722 -12.46 -18.73 -18.92
C LEU A 722 -11.45 -17.62 -19.26
N LEU A 723 -11.50 -17.19 -20.50
CA LEU A 723 -10.79 -16.02 -21.01
C LEU A 723 -11.81 -14.96 -21.43
N LEU A 724 -11.74 -13.79 -20.80
CA LEU A 724 -12.55 -12.64 -21.09
C LEU A 724 -11.77 -11.70 -22.03
N ASN A 725 -11.97 -11.86 -23.35
CA ASN A 725 -11.40 -10.95 -24.33
C ASN A 725 -12.31 -9.72 -24.48
N LEU A 726 -12.38 -8.91 -23.44
CA LEU A 726 -13.24 -7.74 -23.30
C LEU A 726 -12.45 -6.47 -23.00
N GLY A 727 -11.13 -6.50 -23.12
CA GLY A 727 -10.25 -5.37 -22.95
C GLY A 727 -10.29 -4.41 -24.14
N TRP A 728 -9.20 -3.69 -24.31
CA TRP A 728 -9.03 -2.80 -25.46
C TRP A 728 -9.10 -3.58 -26.77
N HIS A 729 -9.64 -2.97 -27.84
CA HIS A 729 -9.52 -3.52 -29.18
C HIS A 729 -8.04 -3.49 -29.65
N THR A 730 -7.72 -4.08 -30.70
CA THR A 730 -6.45 -4.27 -31.38
C THR A 730 -6.03 -5.73 -31.35
N ALA A 731 -6.61 -6.47 -32.25
CA ALA A 731 -6.20 -7.83 -32.54
C ALA A 731 -5.29 -7.85 -33.75
N ASN A 732 -4.36 -8.76 -33.78
CA ASN A 732 -3.62 -9.12 -34.95
C ASN A 732 -3.81 -10.62 -35.25
N PRO A 733 -3.32 -11.14 -36.39
CA PRO A 733 -3.47 -12.55 -36.74
C PRO A 733 -2.90 -13.51 -35.68
N GLU A 734 -1.82 -13.12 -34.97
CA GLU A 734 -1.24 -13.92 -33.93
C GLU A 734 -2.17 -14.00 -32.71
N ASP A 735 -2.75 -12.88 -32.28
CA ASP A 735 -3.66 -12.84 -31.13
C ASP A 735 -4.92 -13.67 -31.40
N THR A 736 -5.53 -13.54 -32.61
CA THR A 736 -6.69 -14.33 -32.96
C THR A 736 -6.40 -15.82 -33.02
N GLN A 737 -5.20 -16.20 -33.48
CA GLN A 737 -4.74 -17.58 -33.48
C GLN A 737 -4.57 -18.18 -32.08
N LYS A 738 -4.05 -17.37 -31.12
CA LYS A 738 -3.96 -17.76 -29.71
C LYS A 738 -5.34 -18.02 -29.12
N LEU A 739 -6.32 -17.12 -29.37
CA LEU A 739 -7.69 -17.28 -28.91
C LEU A 739 -8.35 -18.53 -29.51
N GLN A 740 -8.12 -18.80 -30.79
CA GLN A 740 -8.61 -20.01 -31.44
C GLN A 740 -8.01 -21.27 -30.81
N SER A 741 -6.68 -21.30 -30.60
CA SER A 741 -6.00 -22.43 -29.95
C SER A 741 -6.53 -22.70 -28.54
N PHE A 742 -6.80 -21.63 -27.75
CA PHE A 742 -7.39 -21.74 -26.43
C PHE A 742 -8.77 -22.40 -26.47
N ALA A 743 -9.67 -21.98 -27.38
CA ALA A 743 -10.98 -22.55 -27.53
C ALA A 743 -10.91 -24.00 -28.06
N GLU A 744 -10.06 -24.28 -29.04
CA GLU A 744 -9.89 -25.64 -29.59
C GLU A 744 -9.51 -26.68 -28.54
N LYS A 745 -8.75 -26.28 -27.52
CA LYS A 745 -8.35 -27.13 -26.39
C LYS A 745 -9.42 -27.34 -25.32
N GLY A 746 -10.52 -26.58 -25.37
CA GLY A 746 -11.65 -26.71 -24.44
C GLY A 746 -11.90 -25.50 -23.56
N GLY A 747 -11.22 -24.40 -23.81
CA GLY A 747 -11.42 -23.14 -23.09
C GLY A 747 -12.77 -22.49 -23.42
N LEU A 748 -13.27 -21.70 -22.45
CA LEU A 748 -14.41 -20.81 -22.63
C LEU A 748 -13.87 -19.42 -22.97
N LEU A 749 -14.19 -18.91 -24.13
CA LEU A 749 -13.86 -17.55 -24.56
C LEU A 749 -15.12 -16.69 -24.57
N LEU A 750 -15.10 -15.56 -23.90
CA LEU A 750 -16.12 -14.51 -24.05
C LEU A 750 -15.47 -13.29 -24.70
N THR A 751 -16.08 -12.78 -25.76
CA THR A 751 -15.53 -11.67 -26.53
C THR A 751 -16.65 -10.77 -27.07
N GLY A 752 -16.29 -9.64 -27.63
CA GLY A 752 -17.17 -8.77 -28.42
C GLY A 752 -16.61 -8.55 -29.83
N ILE A 753 -17.42 -8.06 -30.72
CA ILE A 753 -17.02 -7.75 -32.11
C ILE A 753 -15.86 -6.72 -32.13
N PRO A 754 -15.90 -5.62 -31.33
CA PRO A 754 -14.85 -4.60 -31.36
C PRO A 754 -13.46 -5.12 -31.06
N GLN A 755 -13.36 -6.14 -30.21
CA GLN A 755 -12.09 -6.71 -29.77
C GLN A 755 -11.28 -7.37 -30.89
N PHE A 756 -11.92 -7.63 -32.02
CA PHE A 756 -11.25 -8.14 -33.24
C PHE A 756 -10.80 -7.05 -34.23
N SER A 757 -10.91 -5.79 -33.85
CA SER A 757 -10.40 -4.70 -34.69
C SER A 757 -8.89 -4.74 -34.79
N THR A 758 -8.36 -4.53 -35.98
CA THR A 758 -6.93 -4.36 -36.23
C THR A 758 -6.50 -2.88 -36.24
N HIS A 759 -7.41 -1.98 -35.90
CA HIS A 759 -7.15 -0.54 -35.91
C HIS A 759 -6.18 -0.18 -34.76
N VAL A 760 -5.18 0.59 -35.08
CA VAL A 760 -4.14 1.04 -34.10
C VAL A 760 -4.11 2.56 -33.96
N GLY A 761 -5.07 3.25 -34.56
CA GLY A 761 -5.16 4.71 -34.48
C GLY A 761 -5.44 5.18 -33.07
N ARG A 762 -5.07 6.41 -32.82
CA ARG A 762 -5.22 7.07 -31.53
C ARG A 762 -6.46 7.95 -31.44
N GLU A 763 -7.23 8.03 -32.52
CA GLU A 763 -8.44 8.80 -32.53
C GLU A 763 -9.46 8.19 -31.54
N PHE A 764 -10.30 9.05 -31.05
CA PHE A 764 -11.44 8.67 -30.24
C PHE A 764 -12.46 7.92 -31.10
N LEU A 765 -12.49 6.60 -30.92
CA LEU A 765 -13.40 5.75 -31.67
C LEU A 765 -14.81 5.86 -31.10
N LYS A 766 -15.66 6.63 -31.73
CA LYS A 766 -17.06 6.80 -31.34
C LYS A 766 -18.00 5.81 -32.01
N ASP A 767 -17.62 5.26 -33.13
CA ASP A 767 -18.46 4.35 -33.91
C ASP A 767 -17.69 3.09 -34.31
N MET A 768 -18.42 1.98 -34.42
CA MET A 768 -17.93 0.70 -34.92
C MET A 768 -17.51 0.76 -36.37
N GLU A 769 -18.01 1.72 -37.16
CA GLU A 769 -17.62 1.95 -38.54
C GLU A 769 -16.15 2.37 -38.70
N ASP A 770 -15.56 2.92 -37.62
CA ASP A 770 -14.15 3.28 -37.59
C ASP A 770 -13.23 2.06 -37.38
N LEU A 771 -13.79 0.90 -37.04
CA LEU A 771 -13.04 -0.31 -36.81
C LEU A 771 -12.68 -1.06 -38.07
N SER A 772 -11.49 -1.64 -38.07
CA SER A 772 -11.04 -2.54 -39.14
C SER A 772 -11.20 -4.00 -38.67
N LEU A 773 -12.22 -4.68 -39.13
CA LEU A 773 -12.53 -6.06 -38.76
C LEU A 773 -12.10 -7.04 -39.83
N ASP A 774 -11.59 -8.21 -39.43
CA ASP A 774 -11.31 -9.32 -40.33
C ASP A 774 -12.54 -10.27 -40.38
N PRO A 775 -13.28 -10.33 -41.52
CA PRO A 775 -14.48 -11.16 -41.64
C PRO A 775 -14.19 -12.66 -41.48
N ASP A 776 -13.05 -13.13 -41.95
CA ASP A 776 -12.69 -14.56 -41.89
C ASP A 776 -12.44 -15.01 -40.45
N VAL A 777 -11.90 -14.12 -39.61
CA VAL A 777 -11.72 -14.37 -38.18
C VAL A 777 -13.08 -14.47 -37.47
N LEU A 778 -13.98 -13.54 -37.74
CA LEU A 778 -15.30 -13.52 -37.12
C LEU A 778 -16.14 -14.74 -37.56
N GLU A 779 -16.06 -15.15 -38.83
CA GLU A 779 -16.76 -16.34 -39.30
C GLU A 779 -16.18 -17.61 -38.66
N ARG A 780 -14.87 -17.78 -38.65
CA ARG A 780 -14.21 -18.99 -38.17
C ARG A 780 -14.30 -19.13 -36.64
N LEU A 781 -14.04 -18.05 -35.89
CA LEU A 781 -13.96 -18.09 -34.44
C LEU A 781 -15.32 -17.84 -33.79
N CYS A 782 -16.03 -16.80 -34.23
CA CYS A 782 -17.31 -16.40 -33.64
C CYS A 782 -18.53 -17.05 -34.34
N GLY A 783 -18.36 -17.64 -35.53
CA GLY A 783 -19.45 -18.26 -36.29
C GLY A 783 -20.48 -17.25 -36.79
N ILE A 784 -20.06 -16.04 -37.09
CA ILE A 784 -20.93 -14.95 -37.60
C ILE A 784 -20.29 -14.19 -38.74
N ARG A 785 -21.16 -13.62 -39.61
CA ARG A 785 -20.81 -12.57 -40.56
C ARG A 785 -21.43 -11.27 -40.10
N VAL A 786 -20.64 -10.23 -39.93
CA VAL A 786 -21.13 -8.89 -39.57
C VAL A 786 -21.56 -8.16 -40.81
N LEU A 787 -22.83 -7.75 -40.90
CA LEU A 787 -23.43 -7.06 -42.01
C LEU A 787 -23.51 -5.55 -41.84
N GLY A 788 -23.24 -5.05 -40.65
CA GLY A 788 -23.27 -3.64 -40.27
C GLY A 788 -24.12 -3.37 -39.04
N LYS A 789 -24.55 -2.13 -38.91
CA LYS A 789 -25.35 -1.65 -37.78
C LYS A 789 -26.77 -2.23 -37.83
N GLY A 790 -27.24 -2.75 -36.71
CA GLY A 790 -28.58 -3.26 -36.51
C GLY A 790 -29.52 -2.28 -35.81
N SER A 791 -30.55 -2.82 -35.17
CA SER A 791 -31.55 -2.04 -34.45
C SER A 791 -31.00 -1.52 -33.11
N ALA A 792 -31.62 -0.46 -32.58
CA ALA A 792 -31.34 0.01 -31.23
C ALA A 792 -31.81 -1.01 -30.19
N TYR A 793 -31.02 -1.26 -29.18
CA TYR A 793 -31.32 -2.14 -28.05
C TYR A 793 -32.43 -1.56 -27.17
N CYS A 794 -33.48 -2.35 -26.92
CA CYS A 794 -34.64 -1.89 -26.16
C CYS A 794 -34.44 -1.86 -24.63
N GLY A 795 -33.32 -2.36 -24.14
CA GLY A 795 -33.04 -2.47 -22.71
C GLY A 795 -33.56 -3.75 -22.05
N GLN A 796 -34.13 -4.67 -22.82
CA GLN A 796 -34.63 -5.95 -22.35
C GLN A 796 -34.15 -7.10 -23.26
N TRP A 797 -33.82 -8.21 -22.65
CA TRP A 797 -33.30 -9.38 -23.36
C TRP A 797 -33.93 -10.68 -22.87
N ASN A 798 -33.84 -11.69 -23.71
CA ASN A 798 -34.37 -13.01 -23.48
C ASN A 798 -33.31 -14.08 -23.79
N CYS A 799 -33.31 -15.18 -23.05
CA CYS A 799 -32.33 -16.26 -23.20
C CYS A 799 -32.98 -17.65 -23.21
N GLY A 800 -34.22 -17.77 -23.67
CA GLY A 800 -34.87 -19.06 -23.88
C GLY A 800 -35.19 -19.83 -22.60
N GLY A 801 -35.52 -19.15 -21.52
CA GLY A 801 -35.91 -19.78 -20.25
C GLY A 801 -34.72 -20.22 -19.37
N ARG A 802 -33.50 -19.89 -19.73
CA ARG A 802 -32.36 -20.01 -18.82
C ARG A 802 -32.61 -19.10 -17.62
N LYS A 803 -32.47 -19.65 -16.40
CA LYS A 803 -32.56 -18.83 -15.19
C LYS A 803 -31.30 -17.95 -15.09
N PHE A 804 -31.53 -16.68 -15.19
CA PHE A 804 -30.50 -15.68 -14.80
C PHE A 804 -30.61 -15.42 -13.33
N MET A 805 -29.46 -15.29 -12.71
CA MET A 805 -29.35 -14.68 -11.40
C MET A 805 -29.55 -13.17 -11.53
N GLU A 806 -29.72 -12.50 -10.39
CA GLU A 806 -29.85 -11.05 -10.33
C GLU A 806 -28.74 -10.36 -11.12
N GLU A 807 -29.10 -9.28 -11.81
CA GLU A 807 -28.12 -8.45 -12.52
C GLU A 807 -27.09 -7.92 -11.50
N PRO A 808 -25.79 -8.00 -11.78
CA PRO A 808 -24.81 -7.47 -10.87
C PRO A 808 -24.94 -5.95 -10.76
N GLU A 809 -24.85 -5.42 -9.55
CA GLU A 809 -24.67 -4.00 -9.37
C GLU A 809 -23.28 -3.61 -9.87
N LEU A 810 -23.25 -2.84 -10.94
CA LEU A 810 -22.03 -2.21 -11.40
C LEU A 810 -21.88 -0.88 -10.68
N SER A 811 -20.69 -0.61 -10.18
CA SER A 811 -20.35 0.73 -9.74
C SER A 811 -20.49 1.65 -10.96
N ALA A 812 -21.42 2.59 -10.88
CA ALA A 812 -21.62 3.51 -11.99
C ALA A 812 -20.34 4.30 -12.26
N MET A 813 -19.72 4.10 -13.42
CA MET A 813 -18.79 5.11 -13.93
C MET A 813 -19.57 6.40 -14.15
N PRO A 814 -19.12 7.53 -13.60
CA PRO A 814 -19.71 8.79 -13.98
C PRO A 814 -19.42 8.99 -15.46
N SER A 815 -20.44 8.96 -16.27
CA SER A 815 -20.35 9.63 -17.55
C SER A 815 -20.47 11.12 -17.26
N ASP A 816 -19.53 11.92 -17.74
CA ASP A 816 -19.62 13.37 -17.62
C ASP A 816 -20.77 13.93 -18.47
N SER A 817 -21.30 13.10 -19.35
CA SER A 817 -22.52 13.35 -20.14
C SER A 817 -23.30 12.05 -20.29
N PRO A 818 -24.54 11.98 -19.81
CA PRO A 818 -25.41 10.79 -19.94
C PRO A 818 -25.71 10.37 -21.38
N ASP A 819 -25.45 11.20 -22.36
CA ASP A 819 -25.76 10.98 -23.76
C ASP A 819 -24.53 10.82 -24.69
N GLU A 820 -23.32 10.71 -24.11
CA GLU A 820 -22.11 10.61 -24.93
C GLU A 820 -22.03 9.35 -25.78
N ASP A 821 -22.54 8.24 -25.27
CA ASP A 821 -22.48 6.96 -25.98
C ASP A 821 -23.57 6.81 -27.07
N GLY A 822 -24.55 7.70 -27.11
CA GLY A 822 -25.66 7.62 -28.04
C GLY A 822 -26.60 6.41 -27.88
N PRO A 823 -27.45 6.12 -28.83
CA PRO A 823 -28.33 4.95 -28.77
C PRO A 823 -27.48 3.68 -28.97
N GLY A 824 -27.40 2.81 -27.96
CA GLY A 824 -26.76 1.50 -28.10
C GLY A 824 -27.46 0.66 -29.19
N CYS A 825 -26.75 0.27 -30.25
CA CYS A 825 -27.28 -0.56 -31.31
C CYS A 825 -26.67 -1.96 -31.26
N MET A 826 -27.44 -2.94 -31.64
CA MET A 826 -26.97 -4.29 -31.95
C MET A 826 -26.22 -4.31 -33.29
N ALA A 827 -25.36 -5.28 -33.52
CA ALA A 827 -24.80 -5.55 -34.81
C ALA A 827 -25.77 -6.42 -35.63
N LYS A 828 -25.99 -6.06 -36.86
CA LYS A 828 -26.70 -6.93 -37.79
C LYS A 828 -25.77 -8.05 -38.22
N VAL A 829 -26.10 -9.28 -37.88
CA VAL A 829 -25.26 -10.45 -38.15
C VAL A 829 -26.02 -11.54 -38.86
N GLU A 830 -25.30 -12.30 -39.71
CA GLU A 830 -25.73 -13.58 -40.26
C GLU A 830 -25.00 -14.70 -39.51
N LEU A 831 -25.75 -15.74 -39.09
CA LEU A 831 -25.14 -16.88 -38.44
C LEU A 831 -24.40 -17.77 -39.44
N ALA A 832 -23.15 -18.05 -39.17
CA ALA A 832 -22.25 -18.88 -39.95
C ALA A 832 -21.71 -20.08 -39.11
N GLY A 833 -22.61 -20.70 -38.38
CA GLY A 833 -22.32 -21.83 -37.48
C GLY A 833 -22.64 -21.57 -36.02
N ALA A 834 -22.75 -20.33 -35.59
CA ALA A 834 -23.09 -19.99 -34.21
C ALA A 834 -24.58 -20.23 -33.93
N GLU A 835 -24.88 -20.46 -32.66
CA GLU A 835 -26.24 -20.49 -32.10
C GLU A 835 -26.50 -19.24 -31.24
N VAL A 836 -27.72 -18.72 -31.31
CA VAL A 836 -28.14 -17.57 -30.51
C VAL A 836 -28.38 -18.00 -29.06
N VAL A 837 -27.75 -17.30 -28.12
CA VAL A 837 -27.88 -17.56 -26.71
C VAL A 837 -28.78 -16.55 -26.02
N ALA A 838 -28.70 -15.28 -26.42
CA ALA A 838 -29.58 -14.22 -25.96
C ALA A 838 -29.91 -13.26 -27.11
N TRP A 839 -31.11 -12.70 -27.05
CA TRP A 839 -31.60 -11.76 -28.05
C TRP A 839 -32.41 -10.63 -27.42
N ASP A 840 -32.49 -9.52 -28.15
CA ASP A 840 -33.33 -8.39 -27.79
C ASP A 840 -34.79 -8.81 -27.78
N THR A 841 -35.51 -8.53 -26.72
CA THR A 841 -36.90 -8.99 -26.53
C THR A 841 -37.86 -8.40 -27.56
N PHE A 842 -37.58 -7.19 -28.05
CA PHE A 842 -38.48 -6.46 -28.93
C PHE A 842 -38.21 -6.77 -30.42
N THR A 843 -36.96 -6.77 -30.84
CA THR A 843 -36.60 -6.97 -32.24
C THR A 843 -36.31 -8.42 -32.59
N GLY A 844 -35.93 -9.23 -31.62
CA GLY A 844 -35.47 -10.60 -31.83
C GLY A 844 -34.04 -10.70 -32.40
N GLU A 845 -33.33 -9.58 -32.54
CA GLU A 845 -31.93 -9.58 -32.97
C GLU A 845 -31.04 -10.20 -31.90
N PRO A 846 -30.00 -10.96 -32.27
CA PRO A 846 -29.10 -11.58 -31.33
C PRO A 846 -28.26 -10.54 -30.60
N LEU A 847 -28.12 -10.73 -29.29
CA LEU A 847 -27.24 -9.96 -28.38
C LEU A 847 -26.01 -10.76 -28.00
N LEU A 848 -26.17 -12.08 -27.92
CA LEU A 848 -25.08 -13.01 -27.64
C LEU A 848 -25.27 -14.28 -28.45
N VAL A 849 -24.22 -14.68 -29.09
CA VAL A 849 -24.12 -15.97 -29.78
C VAL A 849 -23.02 -16.82 -29.17
N ARG A 850 -23.06 -18.12 -29.42
CA ARG A 850 -21.94 -19.02 -29.10
C ARG A 850 -21.61 -19.91 -30.30
N ASN A 851 -20.35 -20.16 -30.51
CA ASN A 851 -19.81 -21.03 -31.53
C ASN A 851 -18.93 -22.11 -30.90
N GLN A 852 -19.09 -23.36 -31.34
CA GLN A 852 -18.22 -24.43 -30.90
C GLN A 852 -16.93 -24.42 -31.73
N VAL A 853 -15.79 -24.26 -31.03
CA VAL A 853 -14.48 -24.30 -31.68
C VAL A 853 -13.65 -25.41 -31.03
N GLY A 854 -13.44 -26.50 -31.75
CA GLY A 854 -12.79 -27.68 -31.20
C GLY A 854 -13.57 -28.27 -30.01
N LYS A 855 -12.95 -28.30 -28.84
CA LYS A 855 -13.56 -28.81 -27.62
C LYS A 855 -14.21 -27.72 -26.74
N GLY A 856 -13.99 -26.45 -27.06
CA GLY A 856 -14.44 -25.32 -26.26
C GLY A 856 -15.53 -24.51 -26.95
N TRP A 857 -15.84 -23.38 -26.33
CA TRP A 857 -16.91 -22.50 -26.76
C TRP A 857 -16.45 -21.05 -26.82
N VAL A 858 -16.85 -20.35 -27.85
CA VAL A 858 -16.66 -18.92 -28.04
C VAL A 858 -18.02 -18.23 -27.94
N TYR A 859 -18.19 -17.43 -26.93
CA TYR A 859 -19.35 -16.57 -26.73
C TYR A 859 -19.01 -15.19 -27.26
N THR A 860 -19.85 -14.63 -28.12
CA THR A 860 -19.61 -13.33 -28.76
C THR A 860 -20.79 -12.41 -28.54
N PHE A 861 -20.54 -11.26 -27.92
CA PHE A 861 -21.50 -10.17 -27.90
C PHE A 861 -21.66 -9.58 -29.28
N THR A 862 -22.88 -9.67 -29.82
CA THR A 862 -23.24 -9.17 -31.14
C THR A 862 -23.74 -7.72 -31.07
N LEU A 863 -22.91 -6.86 -30.50
CA LEU A 863 -23.19 -5.46 -30.28
C LEU A 863 -22.49 -4.60 -31.32
N TRP A 864 -23.15 -3.52 -31.75
CA TRP A 864 -22.55 -2.44 -32.51
C TRP A 864 -22.00 -1.37 -31.55
N ALA A 865 -21.32 -1.82 -30.55
CA ALA A 865 -20.73 -1.03 -29.49
C ALA A 865 -19.76 -1.88 -28.65
N TYR A 866 -18.95 -1.22 -27.84
CA TYR A 866 -18.11 -1.90 -26.86
C TYR A 866 -18.96 -2.41 -25.68
N PRO A 867 -18.56 -3.50 -25.01
CA PRO A 867 -19.28 -4.04 -23.83
C PRO A 867 -19.43 -3.05 -22.68
N GLY A 868 -18.58 -2.04 -22.58
CA GLY A 868 -18.66 -0.96 -21.60
C GLY A 868 -19.68 0.15 -21.93
N HIS A 869 -20.32 0.12 -23.09
CA HIS A 869 -21.36 1.09 -23.46
C HIS A 869 -22.50 1.07 -22.44
N GLU A 870 -22.95 2.22 -21.97
CA GLU A 870 -23.92 2.35 -20.86
C GLU A 870 -25.21 1.54 -21.05
N ARG A 871 -25.68 1.39 -22.29
CA ARG A 871 -26.88 0.62 -22.62
C ARG A 871 -26.69 -0.88 -22.48
N PHE A 872 -25.47 -1.39 -22.61
CA PHE A 872 -25.16 -2.81 -22.64
C PHE A 872 -24.45 -3.32 -21.38
N GLN A 873 -23.94 -2.44 -20.54
CA GLN A 873 -23.15 -2.82 -19.34
C GLN A 873 -23.82 -3.90 -18.50
N LYS A 874 -25.10 -3.72 -18.14
CA LYS A 874 -25.83 -4.69 -17.32
C LYS A 874 -25.96 -6.05 -18.00
N PHE A 875 -26.27 -6.03 -19.28
CA PHE A 875 -26.37 -7.25 -20.08
C PHE A 875 -25.03 -7.98 -20.16
N CYS A 876 -23.97 -7.27 -20.51
CA CYS A 876 -22.61 -7.84 -20.57
C CYS A 876 -22.15 -8.36 -19.20
N ALA A 877 -22.38 -7.60 -18.15
CA ALA A 877 -22.04 -8.00 -16.79
C ALA A 877 -22.77 -9.27 -16.33
N ALA A 878 -24.06 -9.43 -16.66
CA ALA A 878 -24.82 -10.62 -16.32
C ALA A 878 -24.22 -11.89 -16.98
N TRP A 879 -23.75 -11.79 -18.22
CA TRP A 879 -23.11 -12.93 -18.89
C TRP A 879 -21.69 -13.19 -18.42
N VAL A 880 -20.91 -12.17 -18.13
CA VAL A 880 -19.60 -12.34 -17.46
C VAL A 880 -19.79 -13.05 -16.13
N GLN A 881 -20.79 -12.63 -15.33
CA GLN A 881 -21.10 -13.27 -14.06
C GLN A 881 -21.48 -14.75 -14.24
N GLN A 882 -22.31 -15.06 -15.21
CA GLN A 882 -22.75 -16.43 -15.47
C GLN A 882 -21.57 -17.32 -15.86
N LEU A 883 -20.73 -16.88 -16.79
CA LEU A 883 -19.60 -17.67 -17.25
C LEU A 883 -18.49 -17.75 -16.18
N ALA A 884 -18.30 -16.71 -15.38
CA ALA A 884 -17.37 -16.76 -14.25
C ALA A 884 -17.82 -17.79 -13.19
N LYS A 885 -19.12 -17.89 -12.91
CA LYS A 885 -19.67 -18.94 -12.03
C LYS A 885 -19.43 -20.35 -12.56
N GLU A 886 -19.55 -20.54 -13.87
CA GLU A 886 -19.27 -21.82 -14.51
C GLU A 886 -17.77 -22.17 -14.47
N ALA A 887 -16.92 -21.17 -14.63
CA ALA A 887 -15.47 -21.34 -14.71
C ALA A 887 -14.77 -21.47 -13.34
N ARG A 888 -15.35 -20.96 -12.25
CA ARG A 888 -14.70 -20.92 -10.93
C ARG A 888 -14.28 -22.26 -10.33
N GLY A 889 -14.80 -23.37 -10.89
CA GLY A 889 -14.45 -24.73 -10.45
C GLY A 889 -15.38 -25.29 -9.38
N GLU A 890 -15.01 -26.45 -8.84
CA GLU A 890 -15.80 -27.17 -7.82
C GLU A 890 -15.46 -26.75 -6.37
N VAL A 891 -14.32 -26.10 -6.22
CA VAL A 891 -13.88 -25.54 -4.93
C VAL A 891 -13.89 -24.04 -5.00
N PHE A 892 -14.79 -23.43 -4.27
CA PHE A 892 -14.96 -21.98 -4.25
C PHE A 892 -15.55 -21.46 -2.94
N ALA A 893 -15.39 -20.18 -2.70
CA ALA A 893 -16.04 -19.46 -1.62
C ALA A 893 -17.23 -18.65 -2.19
N ASP A 894 -18.37 -18.77 -1.56
CA ASP A 894 -19.55 -17.95 -1.85
C ASP A 894 -19.62 -16.86 -0.79
N ASP A 895 -19.37 -15.63 -1.23
CA ASP A 895 -19.33 -14.42 -0.41
C ASP A 895 -20.43 -13.46 -0.81
N PRO A 896 -21.53 -13.38 -0.03
CA PRO A 896 -22.61 -12.45 -0.32
C PRO A 896 -22.24 -10.98 -0.19
N SER A 897 -21.17 -10.66 0.54
CA SER A 897 -20.77 -9.28 0.77
C SER A 897 -19.97 -8.71 -0.42
N GLY A 898 -19.29 -9.56 -1.20
CA GLY A 898 -18.35 -9.15 -2.20
C GLY A 898 -17.09 -8.47 -1.63
N GLU A 899 -16.79 -8.73 -0.35
CA GLU A 899 -15.70 -8.12 0.40
C GLU A 899 -14.67 -9.15 0.90
N VAL A 900 -14.71 -10.36 0.33
CA VAL A 900 -13.72 -11.40 0.63
C VAL A 900 -12.90 -11.73 -0.61
N PHE A 901 -11.61 -11.44 -0.55
CA PHE A 901 -10.63 -11.95 -1.50
C PHE A 901 -10.32 -13.41 -1.18
N TRP A 902 -10.30 -14.29 -2.18
CA TRP A 902 -9.84 -15.65 -2.00
C TRP A 902 -9.04 -16.18 -3.18
N THR A 903 -8.06 -17.02 -2.89
CA THR A 903 -7.19 -17.65 -3.87
C THR A 903 -6.89 -19.11 -3.47
N LEU A 904 -6.50 -19.94 -4.44
CA LEU A 904 -6.24 -21.36 -4.27
C LEU A 904 -4.78 -21.71 -4.54
N TRP A 905 -4.23 -22.56 -3.68
CA TRP A 905 -2.88 -23.12 -3.83
C TRP A 905 -2.95 -24.65 -3.78
N GLU A 906 -2.43 -25.29 -4.82
CA GLU A 906 -2.41 -26.75 -4.94
C GLU A 906 -0.98 -27.27 -4.74
N ASN A 907 -0.82 -28.20 -3.82
CA ASN A 907 0.42 -28.90 -3.57
C ASN A 907 0.15 -30.40 -3.43
N GLU A 908 0.64 -31.21 -4.36
CA GLU A 908 0.46 -32.67 -4.42
C GLU A 908 -1.01 -33.12 -4.21
N LYS A 909 -1.36 -33.47 -2.97
CA LYS A 909 -2.72 -33.91 -2.58
C LYS A 909 -3.49 -32.93 -1.73
N THR A 910 -2.97 -31.74 -1.56
CA THR A 910 -3.56 -30.73 -0.69
C THR A 910 -3.91 -29.49 -1.49
N LEU A 911 -5.16 -29.03 -1.36
CA LEU A 911 -5.60 -27.75 -1.85
C LEU A 911 -5.79 -26.81 -0.67
N ARG A 912 -5.20 -25.63 -0.72
CA ARG A 912 -5.38 -24.59 0.29
C ARG A 912 -6.13 -23.43 -0.31
N MET A 913 -7.20 -22.99 0.35
CA MET A 913 -7.89 -21.76 0.05
C MET A 913 -7.47 -20.72 1.08
N LEU A 914 -6.91 -19.61 0.62
CA LEU A 914 -6.57 -18.46 1.44
C LEU A 914 -7.66 -17.41 1.27
N LEU A 915 -8.23 -16.93 2.37
CA LEU A 915 -9.29 -15.91 2.35
C LEU A 915 -8.87 -14.71 3.21
N LEU A 916 -9.13 -13.53 2.69
CA LEU A 916 -8.86 -12.25 3.35
C LEU A 916 -10.15 -11.40 3.33
N ASN A 917 -10.53 -10.88 4.48
CA ASN A 917 -11.56 -9.85 4.57
C ASN A 917 -10.96 -8.51 4.12
N THR A 918 -11.50 -7.95 3.05
CA THR A 918 -10.99 -6.71 2.45
C THR A 918 -11.63 -5.44 3.02
N ASP A 919 -12.57 -5.56 3.94
CA ASP A 919 -13.17 -4.43 4.64
C ASP A 919 -12.30 -3.99 5.83
N TRP A 920 -11.33 -3.17 5.56
CA TRP A 920 -10.39 -2.59 6.51
C TRP A 920 -10.99 -1.44 7.36
N THR A 921 -12.22 -1.03 7.10
CA THR A 921 -12.80 0.18 7.71
C THR A 921 -13.28 -0.05 9.14
N GLN A 922 -13.53 -1.29 9.52
CA GLN A 922 -14.02 -1.65 10.84
C GLN A 922 -13.17 -2.76 11.45
N PRO A 923 -12.37 -2.45 12.49
CA PRO A 923 -11.52 -3.43 13.13
C PRO A 923 -12.31 -4.62 13.68
N GLY A 924 -11.81 -5.82 13.39
CA GLY A 924 -12.39 -7.06 13.91
C GLY A 924 -13.74 -7.44 13.32
N ASN A 925 -14.21 -6.79 12.24
CA ASN A 925 -15.42 -7.23 11.55
C ASN A 925 -15.24 -8.63 10.94
N GLU A 926 -16.32 -9.34 10.77
CA GLU A 926 -16.34 -10.70 10.23
C GLU A 926 -17.31 -10.77 9.06
N LYS A 927 -16.92 -11.45 8.00
CA LYS A 927 -17.75 -11.71 6.82
C LYS A 927 -18.13 -13.19 6.78
N PRO A 928 -19.43 -13.48 6.80
CA PRO A 928 -19.88 -14.86 6.64
C PRO A 928 -19.69 -15.32 5.19
N VAL A 929 -19.10 -16.48 5.02
CA VAL A 929 -18.78 -17.09 3.72
C VAL A 929 -19.19 -18.56 3.77
N THR A 930 -19.64 -19.08 2.63
CA THR A 930 -19.89 -20.51 2.47
C THR A 930 -18.85 -21.12 1.54
N LEU A 931 -18.04 -22.04 2.05
CA LEU A 931 -17.11 -22.79 1.24
C LEU A 931 -17.82 -23.96 0.56
N HIS A 932 -17.64 -24.10 -0.74
CA HIS A 932 -18.09 -25.23 -1.53
C HIS A 932 -16.89 -26.11 -1.87
N VAL A 933 -16.92 -27.36 -1.46
CA VAL A 933 -15.83 -28.31 -1.65
C VAL A 933 -16.38 -29.66 -2.05
N SER A 934 -16.20 -30.06 -3.30
CA SER A 934 -16.63 -31.38 -3.82
C SER A 934 -18.09 -31.73 -3.44
N GLY A 935 -18.98 -30.77 -3.66
CA GLY A 935 -20.43 -30.92 -3.38
C GLY A 935 -20.87 -30.74 -1.92
N ARG A 936 -19.93 -30.46 -1.00
CA ARG A 936 -20.24 -30.11 0.39
C ARG A 936 -20.24 -28.59 0.57
N THR A 937 -21.06 -28.12 1.50
CA THR A 937 -21.14 -26.71 1.92
C THR A 937 -20.68 -26.57 3.36
N ILE A 938 -19.73 -25.69 3.61
CA ILE A 938 -19.14 -25.48 4.94
C ILE A 938 -19.21 -23.98 5.27
N PRO A 939 -19.98 -23.60 6.29
CA PRO A 939 -20.01 -22.22 6.73
C PRO A 939 -18.67 -21.83 7.35
N CYS A 940 -18.23 -20.62 7.06
CA CYS A 940 -16.98 -20.04 7.54
C CYS A 940 -17.16 -18.54 7.78
N CYS A 941 -16.40 -17.97 8.71
CA CYS A 941 -16.31 -16.53 8.90
C CYS A 941 -14.88 -16.07 8.59
N VAL A 942 -14.76 -15.01 7.81
CA VAL A 942 -13.45 -14.40 7.47
C VAL A 942 -13.32 -13.10 8.25
N LYS A 943 -12.37 -13.10 9.17
CA LYS A 943 -12.14 -12.00 10.10
C LYS A 943 -11.16 -10.98 9.52
N GLU A 944 -11.45 -9.69 9.74
CA GLU A 944 -10.50 -8.63 9.44
C GLU A 944 -9.23 -8.79 10.30
N GLY A 945 -8.06 -8.46 9.72
CA GLY A 945 -6.77 -8.60 10.39
C GLY A 945 -6.26 -10.04 10.56
N ALA A 946 -6.89 -11.00 9.88
CA ALA A 946 -6.48 -12.41 9.89
C ALA A 946 -6.52 -13.02 8.48
N VAL A 947 -5.75 -14.08 8.28
CA VAL A 947 -5.89 -14.94 7.10
C VAL A 947 -6.67 -16.18 7.50
N THR A 948 -7.79 -16.42 6.85
CA THR A 948 -8.50 -17.69 6.98
C THR A 948 -7.94 -18.67 5.96
N VAL A 949 -7.47 -19.82 6.43
CA VAL A 949 -6.91 -20.88 5.61
C VAL A 949 -7.79 -22.10 5.70
N ALA A 950 -8.40 -22.50 4.59
CA ALA A 950 -9.09 -23.79 4.48
C ALA A 950 -8.16 -24.77 3.77
N THR A 951 -7.70 -25.77 4.51
CA THR A 951 -6.87 -26.88 3.99
C THR A 951 -7.76 -28.05 3.63
N ILE A 952 -7.78 -28.40 2.37
CA ILE A 952 -8.65 -29.41 1.77
C ILE A 952 -7.80 -30.62 1.39
N ARG A 953 -8.15 -31.78 1.95
CA ARG A 953 -7.52 -33.09 1.67
C ARG A 953 -8.65 -34.08 1.39
N GLU A 954 -8.70 -34.65 0.22
CA GLU A 954 -9.71 -35.66 -0.21
C GLU A 954 -11.09 -35.55 0.48
N ASN A 955 -11.23 -36.02 1.71
CA ASN A 955 -12.47 -36.04 2.47
C ASN A 955 -12.50 -35.14 3.71
N ASP A 956 -11.45 -34.36 3.94
CA ASP A 956 -11.31 -33.51 5.12
C ASP A 956 -11.09 -32.05 4.75
N VAL A 957 -11.70 -31.15 5.52
CA VAL A 957 -11.51 -29.71 5.38
C VAL A 957 -11.24 -29.13 6.77
N GLU A 958 -10.03 -28.68 6.96
CA GLU A 958 -9.58 -28.01 8.16
C GLU A 958 -9.58 -26.49 7.93
N ILE A 959 -10.24 -25.73 8.80
CA ILE A 959 -10.27 -24.26 8.72
C ILE A 959 -9.52 -23.69 9.90
N GLN A 960 -8.55 -22.85 9.61
CA GLN A 960 -7.75 -22.13 10.61
C GLN A 960 -7.81 -20.63 10.34
N GLN A 961 -7.83 -19.84 11.40
CA GLN A 961 -7.61 -18.38 11.33
C GLN A 961 -6.20 -18.08 11.84
N LEU A 962 -5.37 -17.58 10.96
CA LEU A 962 -3.99 -17.22 11.26
C LEU A 962 -3.92 -15.69 11.43
N THR A 963 -3.48 -15.26 12.60
CA THR A 963 -3.25 -13.85 12.91
C THR A 963 -1.77 -13.56 12.92
N LEU A 964 -1.41 -12.31 12.66
CA LEU A 964 -0.04 -11.87 12.89
C LEU A 964 0.22 -11.83 14.39
N GLU A 965 1.06 -12.72 14.88
CA GLU A 965 1.46 -12.72 16.27
C GLU A 965 2.35 -11.51 16.57
N LYS A 966 2.08 -10.83 17.69
CA LYS A 966 3.00 -9.79 18.15
C LYS A 966 4.36 -10.41 18.48
N VAL A 967 5.39 -9.92 17.83
CA VAL A 967 6.78 -10.37 18.00
C VAL A 967 7.56 -9.36 18.84
#